data_ca7c573af93e6f57a558bfa40cdb06db
#
_entry.id   ca7c573af93e6f57a558bfa40cdb06db
#
_cell.length_a   1.000
_cell.length_b   1.000
_cell.length_c   1.000
_cell.angle_alpha   90.00
_cell.angle_beta   90.00
_cell.angle_gamma   90.00
#
_symmetry.space_group_name_H-M   'P 1'
#
loop_
_entity.id
_entity.type
_entity.pdbx_description
1 polymer ?
#
loop_
_entity_poly.entity_id
_entity_poly.type
_entity_poly.pdbx_seq_one_letter_code
_entity_poly.pdbx_strand_id
1 'polypeptide(L)'
;MAVSKMKLVNISGSLEALGAVTRACGESGVFQPDDTLSYYSDTSAFSVVREENPFIAPLSALHGCLQNAGLKPDAHAKAARLSDGEAIDFANTFVAEVDEITAARNACDDRIAALKAEREQFEHLRGLNIDFESVLHCKTIKVRFGRLPLESYRKLGAYDDNPYVLFFPGACDTAYYWGVYFAPVDFAEEVDRIFSSMYFERMHIPDVEGTPEEILAEMTAKTEALQKERADTQAQLQALWKEKSAECSSVCACLQQCSACFDIRRYAARYADKFTLNGWVLASEENTLKKRMADIADITVTFKPAEEDGRHTPPVALKNPRIFRPFEYLVGMYGLPCYNEIDPTAFVAITYTLLFGVMFGDVGQGLLVALVGWLMWKCKKMDIGRILIPCGISSSAFGLVYGSVFGFEHLLDPMYKVLFGLNEKPIEVMASATATRIIVTAVAIGFVLIVVSMLLNIVSALRRRDFETGLFGASGIAGLVFYTSLVAGLVCQLVLKIRLMTLPYVLLLIVLPVLLIFLREPLGKLVSGKKDWLPESIGDFVLQNFFELFETMLSYLSNTMSFLRVGAFVLVHAGMMMAVFALANIFGTFGYTVTVILGNGLVMVMEALLVAIQVMRLQFYEMFSRYYIGEGRSFEPVKLS
;
A
#
# COMPACT_ATOMS: atom_id res chain seq x y z
N MET A 1 28.60 7.29 -4.16
CA MET A 1 27.76 6.14 -4.52
C MET A 1 26.60 6.13 -3.55
N ALA A 2 25.38 6.13 -4.01
CA ALA A 2 24.18 6.12 -3.15
C ALA A 2 23.86 4.70 -2.62
N VAL A 3 24.38 3.65 -3.29
CA VAL A 3 24.28 2.27 -2.81
C VAL A 3 25.34 2.04 -1.74
N SER A 4 24.91 1.66 -0.54
CA SER A 4 25.80 1.38 0.59
C SER A 4 26.55 0.08 0.37
N LYS A 5 27.86 0.04 0.74
CA LYS A 5 28.65 -1.19 0.66
C LYS A 5 28.16 -2.20 1.69
N MET A 6 27.99 -3.45 1.25
CA MET A 6 27.55 -4.58 2.06
C MET A 6 28.70 -5.54 2.32
N LYS A 7 28.64 -6.25 3.44
CA LYS A 7 29.51 -7.38 3.77
C LYS A 7 28.69 -8.61 4.09
N LEU A 8 29.11 -9.73 3.54
CA LEU A 8 28.61 -11.04 3.92
C LEU A 8 29.24 -11.44 5.25
N VAL A 9 28.42 -11.79 6.20
CA VAL A 9 28.82 -12.27 7.52
C VAL A 9 28.53 -13.75 7.60
N ASN A 10 29.54 -14.54 7.93
CA ASN A 10 29.37 -15.95 8.27
C ASN A 10 29.72 -16.12 9.75
N ILE A 11 28.76 -16.66 10.52
CA ILE A 11 28.88 -16.93 11.94
C ILE A 11 28.76 -18.43 12.14
N SER A 12 29.77 -19.06 12.70
CA SER A 12 29.77 -20.49 13.00
C SER A 12 30.17 -20.72 14.45
N GLY A 13 29.58 -21.71 15.08
CA GLY A 13 29.83 -22.02 16.48
C GLY A 13 29.14 -23.29 16.96
N SER A 14 29.17 -23.56 18.28
CA SER A 14 28.43 -24.64 18.90
C SER A 14 26.93 -24.39 18.87
N LEU A 15 26.13 -25.45 18.77
CA LEU A 15 24.67 -25.32 18.71
C LEU A 15 24.09 -24.63 19.97
N GLU A 16 24.74 -24.78 21.13
CA GLU A 16 24.37 -24.11 22.38
C GLU A 16 24.48 -22.60 22.30
N ALA A 17 25.46 -22.08 21.56
CA ALA A 17 25.66 -20.65 21.37
C ALA A 17 24.65 -20.00 20.38
N LEU A 18 23.88 -20.79 19.62
CA LEU A 18 22.96 -20.29 18.59
C LEU A 18 21.95 -19.29 19.17
N GLY A 19 21.39 -19.57 20.36
CA GLY A 19 20.45 -18.68 21.03
C GLY A 19 21.03 -17.32 21.37
N ALA A 20 22.26 -17.29 21.90
CA ALA A 20 22.96 -16.05 22.22
C ALA A 20 23.31 -15.26 20.96
N VAL A 21 23.74 -15.96 19.89
CA VAL A 21 24.08 -15.33 18.60
C VAL A 21 22.85 -14.72 17.94
N THR A 22 21.72 -15.42 17.87
CA THR A 22 20.51 -14.87 17.24
C THR A 22 19.95 -13.69 18.02
N ARG A 23 20.05 -13.70 19.35
CA ARG A 23 19.69 -12.55 20.20
C ARG A 23 20.62 -11.36 19.94
N ALA A 24 21.95 -11.57 19.91
CA ALA A 24 22.91 -10.51 19.61
C ALA A 24 22.73 -9.94 18.19
N CYS A 25 22.40 -10.77 17.19
CA CYS A 25 22.03 -10.35 15.84
C CYS A 25 20.79 -9.43 15.86
N GLY A 26 19.71 -9.85 16.51
CA GLY A 26 18.48 -9.07 16.63
C GLY A 26 18.69 -7.76 17.39
N GLU A 27 19.34 -7.80 18.56
CA GLU A 27 19.66 -6.60 19.36
C GLU A 27 20.59 -5.62 18.66
N SER A 28 21.42 -6.09 17.73
CA SER A 28 22.30 -5.22 16.94
C SER A 28 21.51 -4.30 16.00
N GLY A 29 20.34 -4.75 15.50
CA GLY A 29 19.49 -4.03 14.56
C GLY A 29 20.11 -3.77 13.19
N VAL A 30 21.27 -4.42 12.89
CA VAL A 30 22.07 -4.18 11.68
C VAL A 30 22.29 -5.42 10.83
N PHE A 31 21.82 -6.57 11.29
CA PHE A 31 22.02 -7.86 10.64
C PHE A 31 20.74 -8.31 9.90
N GLN A 32 20.87 -8.63 8.63
CA GLN A 32 19.83 -9.28 7.84
C GLN A 32 20.25 -10.75 7.60
N PRO A 33 19.51 -11.73 8.14
CA PRO A 33 19.78 -13.14 7.89
C PRO A 33 19.49 -13.48 6.42
N ASP A 34 20.25 -14.44 5.89
CA ASP A 34 20.04 -15.01 4.56
C ASP A 34 20.03 -16.54 4.63
N ASP A 35 19.45 -17.21 3.64
CA ASP A 35 19.38 -18.67 3.61
C ASP A 35 20.78 -19.27 3.52
N THR A 36 21.25 -19.79 4.65
CA THR A 36 22.61 -20.33 4.77
C THR A 36 22.84 -21.53 3.87
N LEU A 37 21.80 -22.34 3.58
CA LEU A 37 21.95 -23.53 2.74
C LEU A 37 22.28 -23.17 1.29
N SER A 38 21.82 -22.02 0.80
CA SER A 38 22.09 -21.55 -0.56
C SER A 38 23.60 -21.32 -0.83
N TYR A 39 24.40 -21.08 0.23
CA TYR A 39 25.83 -20.82 0.13
C TYR A 39 26.70 -22.06 -0.02
N TYR A 40 26.13 -23.26 0.11
CA TYR A 40 26.86 -24.51 0.01
C TYR A 40 26.43 -25.31 -1.22
N SER A 41 27.41 -25.86 -1.95
CA SER A 41 27.17 -26.67 -3.15
C SER A 41 26.68 -28.09 -2.80
N ASP A 42 27.11 -28.63 -1.66
CA ASP A 42 26.66 -29.91 -1.12
C ASP A 42 25.92 -29.67 0.20
N THR A 43 24.62 -29.85 0.15
CA THR A 43 23.73 -29.67 1.31
C THR A 43 23.40 -30.97 2.03
N SER A 44 23.93 -32.13 1.56
CA SER A 44 23.58 -33.45 2.11
C SER A 44 23.95 -33.63 3.58
N ALA A 45 24.99 -32.94 4.04
CA ALA A 45 25.48 -32.99 5.41
C ALA A 45 24.86 -31.91 6.33
N PHE A 46 24.08 -30.98 5.78
CA PHE A 46 23.46 -29.88 6.51
C PHE A 46 21.97 -30.14 6.71
N SER A 47 21.46 -29.74 7.86
CA SER A 47 20.01 -29.72 8.16
C SER A 47 19.57 -28.32 8.59
N VAL A 48 18.34 -27.95 8.24
CA VAL A 48 17.73 -26.71 8.73
C VAL A 48 17.42 -26.85 10.22
N VAL A 49 17.67 -25.83 11.00
CA VAL A 49 17.23 -25.77 12.40
C VAL A 49 15.73 -25.52 12.41
N ARG A 50 14.94 -26.60 12.58
CA ARG A 50 13.47 -26.55 12.66
C ARG A 50 13.05 -26.66 14.13
N GLU A 51 13.05 -25.53 14.81
CA GLU A 51 12.50 -25.42 16.16
C GLU A 51 11.22 -24.58 16.10
N GLU A 52 10.18 -25.00 16.82
CA GLU A 52 8.97 -24.18 16.95
C GLU A 52 9.27 -22.96 17.82
N ASN A 53 8.81 -21.81 17.40
CA ASN A 53 9.03 -20.56 18.12
C ASN A 53 8.10 -20.52 19.35
N PRO A 54 8.64 -20.63 20.59
CA PRO A 54 7.84 -20.71 21.80
C PRO A 54 7.12 -19.41 22.15
N PHE A 55 7.50 -18.29 21.53
CA PHE A 55 6.95 -16.96 21.80
C PHE A 55 5.70 -16.64 20.97
N ILE A 56 5.45 -17.37 19.87
CA ILE A 56 4.31 -17.09 18.98
C ILE A 56 2.98 -17.35 19.67
N ALA A 57 2.84 -18.49 20.37
CA ALA A 57 1.59 -18.85 21.01
C ALA A 57 1.20 -17.87 22.13
N PRO A 58 2.07 -17.52 23.10
CA PRO A 58 1.76 -16.55 24.14
C PRO A 58 1.48 -15.14 23.55
N LEU A 59 2.25 -14.72 22.55
CA LEU A 59 2.06 -13.42 21.90
C LEU A 59 0.72 -13.33 21.16
N SER A 60 0.36 -14.39 20.45
CA SER A 60 -0.91 -14.48 19.73
C SER A 60 -2.10 -14.49 20.69
N ALA A 61 -2.01 -15.26 21.78
CA ALA A 61 -3.01 -15.30 22.83
C ALA A 61 -3.20 -13.92 23.48
N LEU A 62 -2.09 -13.23 23.81
CA LEU A 62 -2.12 -11.89 24.39
C LEU A 62 -2.76 -10.87 23.43
N HIS A 63 -2.40 -10.88 22.14
CA HIS A 63 -3.02 -10.01 21.16
C HIS A 63 -4.51 -10.31 20.95
N GLY A 64 -4.89 -11.56 20.86
CA GLY A 64 -6.29 -11.99 20.73
C GLY A 64 -7.14 -11.57 21.92
N CYS A 65 -6.64 -11.79 23.13
CA CYS A 65 -7.28 -11.38 24.38
C CYS A 65 -7.47 -9.85 24.44
N LEU A 66 -6.44 -9.06 24.16
CA LEU A 66 -6.52 -7.59 24.14
C LEU A 66 -7.52 -7.09 23.10
N GLN A 67 -7.56 -7.68 21.92
CA GLN A 67 -8.51 -7.33 20.86
C GLN A 67 -9.95 -7.64 21.29
N ASN A 68 -10.23 -8.80 21.87
CA ASN A 68 -11.55 -9.20 22.36
C ASN A 68 -12.03 -8.31 23.51
N ALA A 69 -11.11 -7.89 24.37
CA ALA A 69 -11.38 -6.97 25.47
C ALA A 69 -11.54 -5.51 25.01
N GLY A 70 -11.16 -5.17 23.77
CA GLY A 70 -11.15 -3.79 23.24
C GLY A 70 -10.03 -2.93 23.82
N LEU A 71 -8.94 -3.54 24.30
CA LEU A 71 -7.78 -2.90 24.91
C LEU A 71 -6.67 -2.71 23.88
N LYS A 72 -5.93 -1.61 23.95
CA LYS A 72 -4.82 -1.33 23.02
C LYS A 72 -3.53 -1.12 23.80
N PRO A 73 -2.51 -1.96 23.56
CA PRO A 73 -1.18 -1.76 24.14
C PRO A 73 -0.50 -0.53 23.52
N ASP A 74 0.42 0.07 24.26
CA ASP A 74 1.24 1.15 23.73
C ASP A 74 2.28 0.58 22.75
N ALA A 75 2.16 0.98 21.49
CA ALA A 75 3.06 0.56 20.40
C ALA A 75 4.51 1.07 20.58
N HIS A 76 4.75 2.03 21.45
CA HIS A 76 6.07 2.61 21.72
C HIS A 76 6.63 2.22 23.09
N ALA A 77 6.01 1.25 23.76
CA ALA A 77 6.51 0.74 25.02
C ALA A 77 7.90 0.10 24.85
N LYS A 78 8.79 0.37 25.78
CA LYS A 78 10.11 -0.27 25.81
C LYS A 78 9.95 -1.71 26.31
N ALA A 79 10.65 -2.66 25.68
CA ALA A 79 10.65 -4.03 26.11
C ALA A 79 11.12 -4.16 27.57
N ALA A 80 10.41 -4.98 28.32
CA ALA A 80 10.77 -5.30 29.69
C ALA A 80 12.09 -6.10 29.73
N ARG A 81 12.91 -5.85 30.76
CA ARG A 81 14.10 -6.67 31.02
C ARG A 81 13.74 -7.89 31.86
N LEU A 82 12.92 -8.77 31.32
CA LEU A 82 12.48 -10.01 31.94
C LEU A 82 13.19 -11.19 31.30
N SER A 83 13.29 -12.30 32.03
CA SER A 83 13.69 -13.57 31.42
C SER A 83 12.58 -14.08 30.48
N ASP A 84 12.96 -14.92 29.51
CA ASP A 84 12.03 -15.47 28.51
C ASP A 84 10.85 -16.20 29.18
N GLY A 85 11.12 -16.95 30.27
CA GLY A 85 10.10 -17.66 31.05
C GLY A 85 9.14 -16.72 31.77
N GLU A 86 9.67 -15.69 32.46
CA GLU A 86 8.84 -14.71 33.18
C GLU A 86 7.91 -13.93 32.25
N ALA A 87 8.37 -13.61 31.05
CA ALA A 87 7.53 -12.92 30.07
C ALA A 87 6.38 -13.81 29.55
N ILE A 88 6.64 -15.10 29.34
CA ILE A 88 5.63 -16.08 28.93
C ILE A 88 4.62 -16.31 30.06
N ASP A 89 5.10 -16.51 31.31
CA ASP A 89 4.25 -16.73 32.47
C ASP A 89 3.34 -15.54 32.75
N PHE A 90 3.88 -14.33 32.67
CA PHE A 90 3.07 -13.11 32.80
C PHE A 90 1.98 -13.05 31.71
N ALA A 91 2.34 -13.30 30.45
CA ALA A 91 1.38 -13.27 29.35
C ALA A 91 0.25 -14.27 29.56
N ASN A 92 0.57 -15.51 29.93
CA ASN A 92 -0.41 -16.57 30.18
C ASN A 92 -1.33 -16.22 31.37
N THR A 93 -0.75 -15.69 32.46
CA THR A 93 -1.53 -15.30 33.64
C THR A 93 -2.45 -14.12 33.33
N PHE A 94 -1.94 -13.12 32.65
CA PHE A 94 -2.73 -11.94 32.25
C PHE A 94 -3.87 -12.31 31.30
N VAL A 95 -3.60 -13.19 30.31
CA VAL A 95 -4.63 -13.69 29.38
C VAL A 95 -5.72 -14.41 30.14
N ALA A 96 -5.38 -15.29 31.09
CA ALA A 96 -6.37 -16.01 31.89
C ALA A 96 -7.26 -15.06 32.71
N GLU A 97 -6.66 -14.03 33.38
CA GLU A 97 -7.41 -13.03 34.15
C GLU A 97 -8.38 -12.24 33.26
N VAL A 98 -7.94 -11.79 32.09
CA VAL A 98 -8.76 -10.97 31.18
C VAL A 98 -9.83 -11.81 30.50
N ASP A 99 -9.52 -13.06 30.13
CA ASP A 99 -10.49 -13.98 29.50
C ASP A 99 -11.62 -14.35 30.48
N GLU A 100 -11.32 -14.54 31.77
CA GLU A 100 -12.34 -14.80 32.81
C GLU A 100 -13.32 -13.61 32.91
N ILE A 101 -12.79 -12.37 33.01
CA ILE A 101 -13.61 -11.17 33.10
C ILE A 101 -14.42 -10.94 31.80
N THR A 102 -13.79 -11.19 30.66
CA THR A 102 -14.43 -11.01 29.35
C THR A 102 -15.53 -12.05 29.11
N ALA A 103 -15.31 -13.29 29.53
CA ALA A 103 -16.32 -14.36 29.47
C ALA A 103 -17.54 -14.03 30.35
N ALA A 104 -17.32 -13.52 31.57
CA ALA A 104 -18.41 -13.07 32.44
C ALA A 104 -19.21 -11.93 31.78
N ARG A 105 -18.54 -10.92 31.21
CA ARG A 105 -19.20 -9.83 30.48
C ARG A 105 -20.03 -10.34 29.32
N ASN A 106 -19.48 -11.23 28.49
CA ASN A 106 -20.18 -11.77 27.32
C ASN A 106 -21.39 -12.62 27.74
N ALA A 107 -21.29 -13.39 28.83
CA ALA A 107 -22.42 -14.12 29.38
C ALA A 107 -23.56 -13.19 29.85
N CYS A 108 -23.24 -12.02 30.42
CA CYS A 108 -24.22 -10.99 30.73
C CYS A 108 -24.87 -10.41 29.44
N ASP A 109 -24.07 -10.13 28.41
CA ASP A 109 -24.56 -9.61 27.14
C ASP A 109 -25.51 -10.61 26.46
N ASP A 110 -25.18 -11.89 26.42
CA ASP A 110 -26.03 -12.95 25.87
C ASP A 110 -27.36 -13.08 26.64
N ARG A 111 -27.30 -13.03 27.97
CA ARG A 111 -28.50 -13.05 28.81
C ARG A 111 -29.38 -11.82 28.62
N ILE A 112 -28.78 -10.64 28.50
CA ILE A 112 -29.51 -9.39 28.20
C ILE A 112 -30.19 -9.48 26.82
N ALA A 113 -29.50 -10.01 25.82
CA ALA A 113 -30.05 -10.20 24.47
C ALA A 113 -31.24 -11.18 24.48
N ALA A 114 -31.14 -12.30 25.18
CA ALA A 114 -32.20 -13.29 25.35
C ALA A 114 -33.42 -12.66 26.04
N LEU A 115 -33.22 -11.98 27.20
CA LEU A 115 -34.33 -11.30 27.91
C LEU A 115 -34.99 -10.18 27.08
N LYS A 116 -34.21 -9.46 26.25
CA LYS A 116 -34.78 -8.47 25.35
C LYS A 116 -35.67 -9.09 24.28
N ALA A 117 -35.26 -10.20 23.70
CA ALA A 117 -36.04 -10.92 22.69
C ALA A 117 -37.32 -11.49 23.29
N GLU A 118 -37.26 -12.05 24.53
CA GLU A 118 -38.43 -12.50 25.26
C GLU A 118 -39.38 -11.33 25.61
N ARG A 119 -38.83 -10.23 26.12
CA ARG A 119 -39.59 -9.02 26.45
C ARG A 119 -40.35 -8.49 25.25
N GLU A 120 -39.73 -8.46 24.05
CA GLU A 120 -40.37 -7.99 22.82
C GLU A 120 -41.62 -8.82 22.48
N GLN A 121 -41.63 -10.14 22.75
CA GLN A 121 -42.78 -11.01 22.58
C GLN A 121 -43.93 -10.64 23.56
N PHE A 122 -43.61 -10.40 24.83
CA PHE A 122 -44.63 -10.01 25.82
C PHE A 122 -45.14 -8.57 25.64
N GLU A 123 -44.34 -7.66 25.07
CA GLU A 123 -44.73 -6.28 24.78
C GLU A 123 -45.89 -6.21 23.79
N HIS A 124 -45.98 -7.18 22.88
CA HIS A 124 -47.10 -7.32 21.95
C HIS A 124 -48.40 -7.81 22.63
N LEU A 125 -48.30 -8.37 23.83
CA LEU A 125 -49.48 -8.81 24.63
C LEU A 125 -49.88 -7.80 25.71
N ARG A 126 -49.24 -6.65 25.75
CA ARG A 126 -49.54 -5.56 26.68
C ARG A 126 -50.99 -5.06 26.48
N GLY A 127 -51.72 -4.91 27.58
CA GLY A 127 -53.13 -4.53 27.57
C GLY A 127 -54.11 -5.71 27.56
N LEU A 128 -53.62 -6.95 27.45
CA LEU A 128 -54.43 -8.12 27.75
C LEU A 128 -54.42 -8.37 29.26
N ASN A 129 -55.54 -8.11 29.93
CA ASN A 129 -55.66 -8.38 31.37
C ASN A 129 -55.96 -9.87 31.59
N ILE A 130 -54.98 -10.71 31.31
CA ILE A 130 -55.07 -12.18 31.36
C ILE A 130 -53.98 -12.69 32.27
N ASP A 131 -54.36 -13.50 33.24
CA ASP A 131 -53.41 -14.26 34.07
C ASP A 131 -52.99 -15.54 33.31
N PHE A 132 -51.73 -15.63 32.92
CA PHE A 132 -51.22 -16.75 32.13
C PHE A 132 -51.31 -18.09 32.86
N GLU A 133 -51.14 -18.13 34.18
CA GLU A 133 -51.21 -19.36 34.95
C GLU A 133 -52.61 -19.98 34.87
N SER A 134 -53.63 -19.13 35.12
CA SER A 134 -55.05 -19.57 35.08
C SER A 134 -55.49 -20.02 33.70
N VAL A 135 -54.94 -19.39 32.66
CA VAL A 135 -55.40 -19.57 31.27
C VAL A 135 -54.67 -20.74 30.58
N LEU A 136 -53.36 -20.90 30.78
CA LEU A 136 -52.57 -21.97 30.17
C LEU A 136 -52.88 -23.35 30.78
N HIS A 137 -53.24 -23.42 32.08
CA HIS A 137 -53.57 -24.65 32.77
C HIS A 137 -55.08 -25.01 32.71
N CYS A 138 -55.89 -24.25 31.95
CA CYS A 138 -57.31 -24.54 31.79
C CYS A 138 -57.54 -25.81 30.96
N LYS A 139 -58.27 -26.81 31.54
CA LYS A 139 -58.52 -28.10 30.89
C LYS A 139 -59.67 -28.07 29.89
N THR A 140 -60.55 -27.08 29.97
CA THR A 140 -61.79 -27.00 29.18
C THR A 140 -61.67 -26.05 28.01
N ILE A 141 -60.68 -25.15 28.01
CA ILE A 141 -60.48 -24.13 26.99
C ILE A 141 -59.03 -24.19 26.51
N LYS A 142 -58.84 -24.23 25.20
CA LYS A 142 -57.53 -24.02 24.58
C LYS A 142 -57.35 -22.58 24.26
N VAL A 143 -56.19 -22.05 24.62
CA VAL A 143 -55.80 -20.67 24.38
C VAL A 143 -54.71 -20.62 23.33
N ARG A 144 -54.79 -19.66 22.40
CA ARG A 144 -53.81 -19.45 21.34
C ARG A 144 -53.44 -18.00 21.28
N PHE A 145 -52.18 -17.74 21.54
CA PHE A 145 -51.57 -16.42 21.40
C PHE A 145 -50.96 -16.30 20.00
N GLY A 146 -51.01 -15.11 19.44
CA GLY A 146 -50.41 -14.89 18.13
C GLY A 146 -50.76 -13.54 17.51
N ARG A 147 -50.56 -13.44 16.20
CA ARG A 147 -50.87 -12.24 15.44
C ARG A 147 -51.78 -12.52 14.26
N LEU A 148 -52.63 -11.54 13.97
CA LEU A 148 -53.58 -11.59 12.88
C LEU A 148 -53.36 -10.39 11.94
N PRO A 149 -53.24 -10.56 10.60
CA PRO A 149 -53.12 -9.45 9.68
C PRO A 149 -54.29 -8.46 9.82
N LEU A 150 -54.02 -7.16 9.69
CA LEU A 150 -55.02 -6.09 9.79
C LEU A 150 -56.21 -6.29 8.86
N GLU A 151 -55.99 -6.80 7.64
CA GLU A 151 -57.07 -7.12 6.69
C GLU A 151 -57.93 -8.29 7.16
N SER A 152 -57.33 -9.29 7.78
CA SER A 152 -58.04 -10.47 8.32
C SER A 152 -58.83 -10.12 9.58
N TYR A 153 -58.35 -9.20 10.42
CA TYR A 153 -59.07 -8.70 11.58
C TYR A 153 -60.38 -8.04 11.18
N ARG A 154 -60.42 -7.29 10.07
CA ARG A 154 -61.65 -6.69 9.54
C ARG A 154 -62.67 -7.74 9.08
N LYS A 155 -62.25 -8.94 8.69
CA LYS A 155 -63.09 -10.05 8.27
C LYS A 155 -63.67 -10.84 9.44
N LEU A 156 -63.16 -10.66 10.65
CA LEU A 156 -63.70 -11.30 11.86
C LEU A 156 -65.17 -10.99 12.08
N GLY A 157 -65.66 -9.80 11.73
CA GLY A 157 -67.06 -9.45 11.79
C GLY A 157 -67.99 -10.34 10.96
N ALA A 158 -67.47 -11.10 9.97
CA ALA A 158 -68.28 -12.09 9.23
C ALA A 158 -68.60 -13.36 10.03
N TYR A 159 -67.94 -13.54 11.18
CA TYR A 159 -68.07 -14.70 12.08
C TYR A 159 -68.80 -14.31 13.39
N ASP A 160 -69.38 -13.12 13.50
CA ASP A 160 -70.11 -12.63 14.71
C ASP A 160 -71.23 -13.55 15.17
N ASP A 161 -71.84 -14.33 14.25
CA ASP A 161 -72.85 -15.32 14.56
C ASP A 161 -72.32 -16.63 15.19
N ASN A 162 -71.01 -16.83 15.19
CA ASN A 162 -70.33 -18.01 15.78
C ASN A 162 -69.82 -17.69 17.19
N PRO A 163 -70.44 -18.22 18.26
CA PRO A 163 -70.10 -17.88 19.64
C PRO A 163 -68.75 -18.39 20.09
N TYR A 164 -68.09 -19.21 19.26
CA TYR A 164 -66.75 -19.81 19.57
C TYR A 164 -65.59 -19.09 18.90
N VAL A 165 -65.86 -18.12 18.00
CA VAL A 165 -64.82 -17.35 17.30
C VAL A 165 -64.64 -16.00 18.00
N LEU A 166 -63.91 -16.02 19.10
CA LEU A 166 -63.64 -14.83 19.93
C LEU A 166 -62.18 -14.49 19.91
N PHE A 167 -61.82 -13.34 19.34
CA PHE A 167 -60.45 -12.79 19.34
C PHE A 167 -60.37 -11.55 20.22
N PHE A 168 -59.46 -11.57 21.16
CA PHE A 168 -59.16 -10.44 22.04
C PHE A 168 -57.91 -9.75 21.59
N PRO A 169 -57.98 -8.57 20.99
CA PRO A 169 -56.84 -7.82 20.56
C PRO A 169 -56.10 -7.19 21.76
N GLY A 170 -54.80 -7.31 21.79
CA GLY A 170 -53.92 -6.61 22.70
C GLY A 170 -53.28 -5.40 22.01
N ALA A 171 -52.05 -5.53 21.51
CA ALA A 171 -51.36 -4.49 20.78
C ALA A 171 -51.62 -4.54 19.27
N CYS A 172 -51.49 -3.40 18.60
CA CYS A 172 -51.57 -3.29 17.14
C CYS A 172 -50.31 -2.64 16.62
N ASP A 173 -49.71 -3.24 15.62
CA ASP A 173 -48.62 -2.64 14.86
C ASP A 173 -49.09 -2.22 13.45
N THR A 174 -48.18 -1.82 12.57
CA THR A 174 -48.50 -1.34 11.22
C THR A 174 -49.10 -2.41 10.30
N ALA A 175 -48.95 -3.71 10.60
CA ALA A 175 -49.36 -4.83 9.75
C ALA A 175 -50.27 -5.84 10.44
N TYR A 176 -50.16 -5.97 11.76
CA TYR A 176 -50.82 -7.04 12.53
C TYR A 176 -51.51 -6.53 13.79
N TYR A 177 -52.62 -7.20 14.17
CA TYR A 177 -53.16 -7.20 15.52
C TYR A 177 -52.60 -8.39 16.30
N TRP A 178 -51.94 -8.12 17.42
CA TRP A 178 -51.52 -9.12 18.37
C TRP A 178 -52.62 -9.39 19.36
N GLY A 179 -52.82 -10.65 19.72
CA GLY A 179 -53.90 -10.96 20.64
C GLY A 179 -54.02 -12.45 20.90
N VAL A 180 -55.16 -12.79 21.48
CA VAL A 180 -55.44 -14.15 21.93
C VAL A 180 -56.85 -14.56 21.47
N TYR A 181 -57.00 -15.83 21.10
CA TYR A 181 -58.31 -16.43 20.95
C TYR A 181 -58.47 -17.62 21.87
N PHE A 182 -59.73 -17.87 22.27
CA PHE A 182 -60.13 -18.93 23.15
C PHE A 182 -60.99 -19.91 22.38
N ALA A 183 -60.76 -21.20 22.51
CA ALA A 183 -61.54 -22.26 21.89
C ALA A 183 -61.87 -23.35 22.91
N PRO A 184 -63.15 -23.74 23.09
CA PRO A 184 -63.50 -24.90 23.85
C PRO A 184 -62.78 -26.13 23.29
N VAL A 185 -62.36 -27.07 24.15
CA VAL A 185 -61.56 -28.24 23.72
C VAL A 185 -62.24 -29.05 22.63
N ASP A 186 -63.60 -29.19 22.72
CA ASP A 186 -64.39 -29.93 21.75
C ASP A 186 -64.49 -29.30 20.37
N PHE A 187 -64.32 -27.97 20.26
CA PHE A 187 -64.40 -27.20 19.00
C PHE A 187 -63.05 -26.61 18.59
N ALA A 188 -61.98 -26.93 19.30
CA ALA A 188 -60.67 -26.33 19.10
C ALA A 188 -60.12 -26.52 17.68
N GLU A 189 -60.34 -27.70 17.06
CA GLU A 189 -59.86 -27.96 15.68
C GLU A 189 -60.61 -27.14 14.63
N GLU A 190 -61.90 -26.86 14.86
CA GLU A 190 -62.69 -26.04 13.96
C GLU A 190 -62.31 -24.57 14.05
N VAL A 191 -62.18 -24.06 15.27
CA VAL A 191 -61.73 -22.68 15.54
C VAL A 191 -60.30 -22.47 15.05
N ASP A 192 -59.39 -23.42 15.30
CA ASP A 192 -58.02 -23.39 14.82
C ASP A 192 -57.96 -23.33 13.27
N ARG A 193 -58.87 -24.03 12.54
CA ARG A 193 -58.98 -23.94 11.08
C ARG A 193 -59.48 -22.58 10.60
N ILE A 194 -60.44 -22.01 11.28
CA ILE A 194 -60.96 -20.67 10.95
C ILE A 194 -59.83 -19.62 11.08
N PHE A 195 -59.13 -19.57 12.20
CA PHE A 195 -58.04 -18.64 12.42
C PHE A 195 -56.83 -18.89 11.48
N SER A 196 -56.55 -20.17 11.14
CA SER A 196 -55.56 -20.50 10.14
C SER A 196 -55.91 -19.99 8.73
N SER A 197 -57.22 -20.06 8.35
CA SER A 197 -57.70 -19.52 7.07
C SER A 197 -57.60 -17.98 7.00
N MET A 198 -57.56 -17.32 8.13
CA MET A 198 -57.34 -15.87 8.28
C MET A 198 -55.85 -15.49 8.43
N TYR A 199 -54.94 -16.45 8.21
CA TYR A 199 -53.48 -16.24 8.34
C TYR A 199 -53.04 -15.85 9.76
N PHE A 200 -53.74 -16.41 10.78
CA PHE A 200 -53.28 -16.25 12.17
C PHE A 200 -51.96 -17.00 12.38
N GLU A 201 -50.94 -16.30 12.78
CA GLU A 201 -49.63 -16.87 13.13
C GLU A 201 -49.56 -17.06 14.64
N ARG A 202 -49.39 -18.33 15.07
CA ARG A 202 -49.30 -18.67 16.49
C ARG A 202 -47.95 -18.29 17.06
N MET A 203 -47.98 -17.69 18.24
CA MET A 203 -46.79 -17.43 19.06
C MET A 203 -46.74 -18.45 20.19
N HIS A 204 -45.59 -19.02 20.41
CA HIS A 204 -45.34 -19.88 21.55
C HIS A 204 -44.99 -19.03 22.75
N ILE A 205 -45.77 -19.10 23.79
CA ILE A 205 -45.48 -18.48 25.09
C ILE A 205 -44.93 -19.56 26.00
N PRO A 206 -43.74 -19.38 26.62
CA PRO A 206 -43.23 -20.29 27.62
C PRO A 206 -44.19 -20.32 28.85
N ASP A 207 -44.13 -21.37 29.64
CA ASP A 207 -44.90 -21.46 30.90
C ASP A 207 -44.42 -20.38 31.86
N VAL A 208 -45.20 -19.33 31.99
CA VAL A 208 -44.95 -18.18 32.87
C VAL A 208 -46.18 -17.92 33.74
N GLU A 209 -45.92 -17.45 34.96
CA GLU A 209 -46.96 -17.12 35.93
C GLU A 209 -47.17 -15.60 35.98
N GLY A 210 -48.41 -15.17 36.19
CA GLY A 210 -48.79 -13.76 36.35
C GLY A 210 -49.31 -13.07 35.11
N THR A 211 -49.55 -11.78 35.21
CA THR A 211 -50.05 -10.93 34.13
C THR A 211 -48.91 -10.43 33.22
N PRO A 212 -49.18 -10.09 31.93
CA PRO A 212 -48.17 -9.54 31.03
C PRO A 212 -47.42 -8.33 31.59
N GLU A 213 -48.10 -7.48 32.38
CA GLU A 213 -47.47 -6.28 32.97
C GLU A 213 -46.51 -6.64 34.10
N GLU A 214 -46.85 -7.65 34.92
CA GLU A 214 -45.97 -8.14 35.98
C GLU A 214 -44.71 -8.82 35.41
N ILE A 215 -44.88 -9.64 34.34
CA ILE A 215 -43.77 -10.29 33.64
C ILE A 215 -42.86 -9.28 33.00
N LEU A 216 -43.40 -8.25 32.33
CA LEU A 216 -42.61 -7.17 31.73
C LEU A 216 -41.83 -6.37 32.79
N ALA A 217 -42.45 -6.12 33.97
CA ALA A 217 -41.79 -5.44 35.07
C ALA A 217 -40.64 -6.28 35.65
N GLU A 218 -40.85 -7.60 35.81
CA GLU A 218 -39.83 -8.52 36.28
C GLU A 218 -38.67 -8.65 35.28
N MET A 219 -38.97 -8.77 33.98
CA MET A 219 -37.96 -8.81 32.92
C MET A 219 -37.16 -7.51 32.85
N THR A 220 -37.77 -6.38 33.06
CA THR A 220 -37.13 -5.08 33.12
C THR A 220 -36.17 -5.00 34.30
N ALA A 221 -36.62 -5.41 35.50
CA ALA A 221 -35.79 -5.44 36.70
C ALA A 221 -34.59 -6.41 36.55
N LYS A 222 -34.82 -7.60 35.94
CA LYS A 222 -33.72 -8.56 35.63
C LYS A 222 -32.73 -7.96 34.63
N THR A 223 -33.21 -7.26 33.61
CA THR A 223 -32.36 -6.62 32.61
C THR A 223 -31.51 -5.50 33.21
N GLU A 224 -32.09 -4.69 34.09
CA GLU A 224 -31.37 -3.64 34.84
C GLU A 224 -30.30 -4.23 35.79
N ALA A 225 -30.61 -5.32 36.46
CA ALA A 225 -29.64 -6.02 37.32
C ALA A 225 -28.46 -6.57 36.52
N LEU A 226 -28.73 -7.20 35.38
CA LEU A 226 -27.67 -7.70 34.48
C LEU A 226 -26.87 -6.57 33.82
N GLN A 227 -27.51 -5.44 33.50
CA GLN A 227 -26.79 -4.27 32.99
C GLN A 227 -25.84 -3.68 34.04
N LYS A 228 -26.23 -3.70 35.30
CA LYS A 228 -25.37 -3.29 36.41
C LYS A 228 -24.19 -4.25 36.58
N GLU A 229 -24.46 -5.56 36.58
CA GLU A 229 -23.41 -6.59 36.67
C GLU A 229 -22.41 -6.47 35.50
N ARG A 230 -22.92 -6.25 34.28
CA ARG A 230 -22.10 -5.96 33.10
C ARG A 230 -21.24 -4.71 33.26
N ALA A 231 -21.82 -3.63 33.83
CA ALA A 231 -21.09 -2.38 34.09
C ALA A 231 -19.99 -2.58 35.14
N ASP A 232 -20.27 -3.36 36.19
CA ASP A 232 -19.29 -3.70 37.23
C ASP A 232 -18.15 -4.54 36.65
N THR A 233 -18.46 -5.54 35.83
CA THR A 233 -17.46 -6.35 35.13
C THR A 233 -16.61 -5.50 34.18
N GLN A 234 -17.22 -4.57 33.45
CA GLN A 234 -16.48 -3.64 32.57
C GLN A 234 -15.60 -2.70 33.39
N ALA A 235 -16.03 -2.25 34.56
CA ALA A 235 -15.22 -1.42 35.46
C ALA A 235 -14.02 -2.20 36.03
N GLN A 236 -14.22 -3.48 36.37
CA GLN A 236 -13.12 -4.38 36.78
C GLN A 236 -12.07 -4.52 35.67
N LEU A 237 -12.50 -4.76 34.43
CA LEU A 237 -11.60 -4.84 33.27
C LEU A 237 -10.79 -3.55 33.08
N GLN A 238 -11.44 -2.40 33.20
CA GLN A 238 -10.76 -1.10 33.07
C GLN A 238 -9.80 -0.85 34.23
N ALA A 239 -10.13 -1.26 35.44
CA ALA A 239 -9.24 -1.14 36.60
C ALA A 239 -7.99 -2.02 36.45
N LEU A 240 -8.17 -3.28 36.06
CA LEU A 240 -7.07 -4.20 35.75
C LEU A 240 -6.16 -3.63 34.65
N TRP A 241 -6.75 -3.09 33.59
CA TRP A 241 -5.99 -2.48 32.50
C TRP A 241 -5.22 -1.26 32.96
N LYS A 242 -5.84 -0.38 33.73
CA LYS A 242 -5.18 0.81 34.26
C LYS A 242 -3.96 0.46 35.14
N GLU A 243 -4.05 -0.63 35.88
CA GLU A 243 -2.97 -1.12 36.74
C GLU A 243 -1.85 -1.80 35.94
N LYS A 244 -2.20 -2.71 35.03
CA LYS A 244 -1.23 -3.58 34.34
C LYS A 244 -0.89 -3.15 32.91
N SER A 245 -1.46 -2.05 32.37
CA SER A 245 -1.29 -1.63 30.96
C SER A 245 0.16 -1.37 30.56
N ALA A 246 0.93 -0.71 31.43
CA ALA A 246 2.33 -0.39 31.17
C ALA A 246 3.19 -1.67 31.16
N GLU A 247 2.95 -2.57 32.11
CA GLU A 247 3.65 -3.84 32.21
C GLU A 247 3.29 -4.76 31.05
N CYS A 248 2.00 -4.91 30.74
CA CYS A 248 1.51 -5.68 29.60
C CYS A 248 2.10 -5.17 28.27
N SER A 249 2.15 -3.85 28.06
CA SER A 249 2.75 -3.26 26.86
C SER A 249 4.25 -3.56 26.76
N SER A 250 4.97 -3.50 27.89
CA SER A 250 6.41 -3.81 27.94
C SER A 250 6.68 -5.30 27.71
N VAL A 251 5.83 -6.20 28.24
CA VAL A 251 5.93 -7.65 28.01
C VAL A 251 5.58 -7.98 26.57
N CYS A 252 4.57 -7.37 26.00
CA CYS A 252 4.21 -7.54 24.59
C CYS A 252 5.39 -7.16 23.67
N ALA A 253 6.04 -6.01 23.92
CA ALA A 253 7.24 -5.60 23.20
C ALA A 253 8.41 -6.61 23.41
N CYS A 254 8.60 -7.12 24.63
CA CYS A 254 9.61 -8.13 24.93
C CYS A 254 9.37 -9.42 24.16
N LEU A 255 8.15 -9.97 24.18
CA LEU A 255 7.78 -11.20 23.47
C LEU A 255 7.92 -11.03 21.94
N GLN A 256 7.56 -9.86 21.39
CA GLN A 256 7.78 -9.55 19.98
C GLN A 256 9.27 -9.56 19.62
N GLN A 257 10.11 -8.98 20.47
CA GLN A 257 11.57 -8.97 20.27
C GLN A 257 12.15 -10.39 20.37
N CYS A 258 11.76 -11.15 21.37
CA CYS A 258 12.22 -12.53 21.54
C CYS A 258 11.78 -13.42 20.36
N SER A 259 10.55 -13.26 19.89
CA SER A 259 10.04 -13.96 18.71
C SER A 259 10.83 -13.61 17.45
N ALA A 260 11.10 -12.34 17.20
CA ALA A 260 11.90 -11.88 16.05
C ALA A 260 13.34 -12.41 16.11
N CYS A 261 13.96 -12.42 17.29
CA CYS A 261 15.30 -13.01 17.49
C CYS A 261 15.30 -14.53 17.25
N PHE A 262 14.26 -15.22 17.70
CA PHE A 262 14.13 -16.66 17.52
C PHE A 262 13.96 -17.03 16.05
N ASP A 263 13.20 -16.25 15.30
CA ASP A 263 12.97 -16.49 13.86
C ASP A 263 14.26 -16.43 13.02
N ILE A 264 15.32 -15.76 13.50
CA ILE A 264 16.63 -15.76 12.84
C ILE A 264 17.21 -17.18 12.76
N ARG A 265 16.87 -18.08 13.72
CA ARG A 265 17.35 -19.47 13.73
C ARG A 265 16.95 -20.26 12.49
N ARG A 266 15.84 -19.92 11.85
CA ARG A 266 15.34 -20.57 10.64
C ARG A 266 16.31 -20.45 9.45
N TYR A 267 17.16 -19.44 9.47
CA TYR A 267 18.16 -19.18 8.44
C TYR A 267 19.49 -19.91 8.69
N ALA A 268 19.66 -20.48 9.91
CA ALA A 268 20.86 -21.22 10.27
C ALA A 268 20.83 -22.66 9.72
N ALA A 269 21.99 -23.13 9.27
CA ALA A 269 22.23 -24.51 8.90
C ALA A 269 22.97 -25.22 10.02
N ARG A 270 22.51 -26.42 10.39
CA ARG A 270 23.14 -27.30 11.37
C ARG A 270 24.01 -28.33 10.66
N TYR A 271 25.23 -28.49 11.15
CA TYR A 271 26.16 -29.56 10.78
C TYR A 271 26.69 -30.22 12.05
N ALA A 272 26.28 -31.46 12.32
CA ALA A 272 26.54 -32.17 13.60
C ALA A 272 26.16 -31.30 14.82
N ASP A 273 27.10 -30.99 15.71
CA ASP A 273 26.89 -30.17 16.91
C ASP A 273 27.23 -28.68 16.68
N LYS A 274 27.46 -28.30 15.43
CA LYS A 274 27.77 -26.91 15.06
C LYS A 274 26.66 -26.31 14.22
N PHE A 275 26.53 -24.98 14.30
CA PHE A 275 25.69 -24.22 13.40
C PHE A 275 26.52 -23.29 12.53
N THR A 276 25.95 -22.90 11.40
CA THR A 276 26.43 -21.80 10.57
C THR A 276 25.26 -20.91 10.20
N LEU A 277 25.44 -19.62 10.34
CA LEU A 277 24.46 -18.60 10.02
C LEU A 277 25.09 -17.57 9.09
N ASN A 278 24.52 -17.39 7.91
CA ASN A 278 24.93 -16.39 6.94
C ASN A 278 23.95 -15.21 6.95
N GLY A 279 24.48 -14.03 6.65
CA GLY A 279 23.65 -12.84 6.54
C GLY A 279 24.46 -11.63 6.06
N TRP A 280 23.75 -10.54 5.91
CA TRP A 280 24.30 -9.31 5.36
C TRP A 280 24.33 -8.19 6.39
N VAL A 281 25.38 -7.37 6.33
CA VAL A 281 25.56 -6.21 7.20
C VAL A 281 26.10 -5.05 6.36
N LEU A 282 25.73 -3.83 6.72
CA LEU A 282 26.36 -2.63 6.15
C LEU A 282 27.84 -2.56 6.55
N ALA A 283 28.73 -2.25 5.61
CA ALA A 283 30.16 -2.13 5.90
C ALA A 283 30.46 -1.09 6.98
N SER A 284 29.62 -0.06 7.13
CA SER A 284 29.73 0.94 8.21
C SER A 284 29.38 0.40 9.60
N GLU A 285 28.57 -0.66 9.67
CA GLU A 285 28.04 -1.23 10.93
C GLU A 285 28.75 -2.52 11.36
N GLU A 286 29.80 -2.93 10.64
CA GLU A 286 30.61 -4.11 10.97
C GLU A 286 31.09 -4.10 12.41
N ASN A 287 31.60 -2.94 12.87
CA ASN A 287 32.14 -2.80 14.22
C ASN A 287 31.04 -2.90 15.29
N THR A 288 29.82 -2.51 14.98
CA THR A 288 28.67 -2.63 15.88
C THR A 288 28.35 -4.10 16.11
N LEU A 289 28.28 -4.90 15.03
CA LEU A 289 28.05 -6.33 15.13
C LEU A 289 29.22 -7.05 15.82
N LYS A 290 30.47 -6.73 15.48
CA LYS A 290 31.67 -7.31 16.13
C LYS A 290 31.69 -7.11 17.63
N LYS A 291 31.34 -5.91 18.11
CA LYS A 291 31.28 -5.62 19.56
C LYS A 291 30.21 -6.46 20.27
N ARG A 292 29.05 -6.66 19.65
CA ARG A 292 27.97 -7.47 20.22
C ARG A 292 28.28 -8.97 20.25
N MET A 293 29.13 -9.45 19.32
CA MET A 293 29.54 -10.84 19.24
C MET A 293 30.75 -11.17 20.11
N ALA A 294 31.52 -10.16 20.56
CA ALA A 294 32.76 -10.35 21.28
C ALA A 294 32.59 -11.05 22.63
N ASP A 295 31.43 -10.92 23.25
CA ASP A 295 31.13 -11.49 24.58
C ASP A 295 30.63 -12.94 24.53
N ILE A 296 30.45 -13.50 23.30
CA ILE A 296 29.93 -14.87 23.12
C ILE A 296 31.10 -15.82 22.89
N ALA A 297 31.20 -16.84 23.76
CA ALA A 297 32.24 -17.89 23.63
C ALA A 297 31.88 -18.88 22.50
N ASP A 298 32.90 -19.57 22.01
CA ASP A 298 32.81 -20.68 21.03
C ASP A 298 32.15 -20.31 19.68
N ILE A 299 32.33 -19.06 19.23
CA ILE A 299 31.91 -18.63 17.90
C ILE A 299 33.04 -18.10 17.06
N THR A 300 32.94 -18.30 15.76
CA THR A 300 33.84 -17.69 14.75
C THR A 300 33.02 -16.82 13.82
N VAL A 301 33.38 -15.53 13.73
CA VAL A 301 32.70 -14.56 12.88
C VAL A 301 33.64 -14.10 11.78
N THR A 302 33.29 -14.33 10.53
CA THR A 302 34.06 -13.92 9.37
C THR A 302 33.27 -12.91 8.53
N PHE A 303 33.93 -11.86 8.05
CA PHE A 303 33.36 -10.84 7.21
C PHE A 303 34.03 -10.86 5.84
N LYS A 304 33.25 -11.03 4.78
CA LYS A 304 33.73 -11.00 3.40
C LYS A 304 33.07 -9.82 2.65
N PRO A 305 33.82 -9.11 1.79
CA PRO A 305 33.24 -8.12 0.90
C PRO A 305 32.20 -8.79 -0.01
N ALA A 306 31.09 -8.10 -0.28
CA ALA A 306 30.04 -8.62 -1.17
C ALA A 306 30.54 -8.93 -2.59
N GLU A 307 31.62 -8.25 -3.03
CA GLU A 307 32.21 -8.40 -4.36
C GLU A 307 32.98 -9.74 -4.53
N GLU A 308 33.34 -10.41 -3.44
CA GLU A 308 34.04 -11.71 -3.45
C GLU A 308 33.06 -12.90 -3.59
N ASP A 309 31.77 -12.68 -3.26
CA ASP A 309 30.73 -13.70 -3.42
C ASP A 309 30.00 -13.52 -4.76
N GLY A 310 30.54 -14.13 -5.80
CA GLY A 310 29.95 -14.04 -7.16
C GLY A 310 28.67 -14.85 -7.37
N ARG A 311 28.16 -15.57 -6.36
CA ARG A 311 27.00 -16.45 -6.50
C ARG A 311 25.71 -15.83 -5.99
N HIS A 312 25.77 -14.99 -4.96
CA HIS A 312 24.59 -14.42 -4.30
C HIS A 312 24.49 -12.93 -4.56
N THR A 313 23.28 -12.47 -4.80
CA THR A 313 22.98 -11.03 -4.98
C THR A 313 22.88 -10.36 -3.61
N PRO A 314 23.79 -9.43 -3.26
CA PRO A 314 23.74 -8.71 -2.01
C PRO A 314 22.48 -7.84 -1.93
N PRO A 315 21.86 -7.69 -0.76
CA PRO A 315 20.77 -6.74 -0.58
C PRO A 315 21.30 -5.30 -0.72
N VAL A 316 20.39 -4.38 -1.03
CA VAL A 316 20.72 -2.99 -1.34
C VAL A 316 20.10 -2.07 -0.31
N ALA A 317 20.92 -1.17 0.25
CA ALA A 317 20.48 -0.07 1.08
C ALA A 317 20.85 1.25 0.39
N LEU A 318 19.84 2.07 0.08
CA LEU A 318 20.04 3.38 -0.51
C LEU A 318 20.40 4.40 0.58
N LYS A 319 21.38 5.25 0.29
CA LYS A 319 21.82 6.34 1.16
C LYS A 319 21.89 7.63 0.37
N ASN A 320 20.71 8.22 0.11
CA ASN A 320 20.61 9.46 -0.63
C ASN A 320 20.62 10.70 0.26
N PRO A 321 21.09 11.85 -0.24
CA PRO A 321 20.94 13.13 0.42
C PRO A 321 19.47 13.43 0.75
N ARG A 322 19.24 14.20 1.81
CA ARG A 322 17.89 14.51 2.31
C ARG A 322 16.93 15.08 1.27
N ILE A 323 17.46 15.79 0.25
CA ILE A 323 16.68 16.40 -0.83
C ILE A 323 16.15 15.33 -1.80
N PHE A 324 16.95 14.32 -2.14
CA PHE A 324 16.59 13.27 -3.09
C PHE A 324 15.89 12.07 -2.44
N ARG A 325 16.07 11.90 -1.13
CA ARG A 325 15.51 10.77 -0.37
C ARG A 325 14.01 10.53 -0.59
N PRO A 326 13.12 11.54 -0.67
CA PRO A 326 11.70 11.29 -0.93
C PRO A 326 11.43 10.57 -2.26
N PHE A 327 12.30 10.77 -3.25
CA PHE A 327 12.18 10.15 -4.58
C PHE A 327 12.59 8.68 -4.59
N GLU A 328 13.24 8.16 -3.51
CA GLU A 328 13.47 6.72 -3.31
C GLU A 328 12.15 5.95 -3.35
N TYR A 329 11.04 6.58 -2.92
CA TYR A 329 9.71 6.01 -3.00
C TYR A 329 9.28 5.71 -4.44
N LEU A 330 9.54 6.64 -5.38
CA LEU A 330 9.23 6.44 -6.81
C LEU A 330 10.10 5.36 -7.44
N VAL A 331 11.38 5.33 -7.09
CA VAL A 331 12.30 4.27 -7.55
C VAL A 331 11.87 2.92 -7.01
N GLY A 332 11.52 2.83 -5.71
CA GLY A 332 11.05 1.61 -5.08
C GLY A 332 9.74 1.06 -5.65
N MET A 333 8.89 1.91 -6.26
CA MET A 333 7.68 1.47 -6.96
C MET A 333 7.99 0.67 -8.23
N TYR A 334 9.10 0.94 -8.89
CA TYR A 334 9.55 0.18 -10.06
C TYR A 334 10.34 -1.07 -9.63
N GLY A 335 11.25 -0.90 -8.68
CA GLY A 335 12.15 -1.90 -8.14
C GLY A 335 13.42 -1.26 -7.60
N LEU A 336 14.13 -1.94 -6.70
CA LEU A 336 15.41 -1.45 -6.19
C LEU A 336 16.54 -1.72 -7.17
N PRO A 337 17.58 -0.87 -7.23
CA PRO A 337 18.73 -1.12 -8.10
C PRO A 337 19.47 -2.40 -7.69
N CYS A 338 20.07 -3.10 -8.63
CA CYS A 338 20.99 -4.17 -8.32
C CYS A 338 22.23 -3.61 -7.61
N TYR A 339 22.93 -4.44 -6.82
CA TYR A 339 24.05 -3.98 -5.96
C TYR A 339 25.14 -3.18 -6.71
N ASN A 340 25.47 -3.57 -7.94
CA ASN A 340 26.50 -2.92 -8.77
C ASN A 340 25.90 -1.90 -9.77
N GLU A 341 24.60 -1.59 -9.66
CA GLU A 341 23.91 -0.66 -10.53
C GLU A 341 24.01 0.78 -10.02
N ILE A 342 23.82 1.74 -10.91
CA ILE A 342 23.79 3.16 -10.52
C ILE A 342 22.42 3.45 -9.91
N ASP A 343 22.42 4.10 -8.75
CA ASP A 343 21.18 4.58 -8.15
C ASP A 343 20.55 5.69 -9.02
N PRO A 344 19.33 5.47 -9.55
CA PRO A 344 18.66 6.45 -10.40
C PRO A 344 18.00 7.59 -9.62
N THR A 345 17.93 7.54 -8.29
CA THR A 345 17.11 8.44 -7.46
C THR A 345 17.38 9.92 -7.73
N ALA A 346 18.66 10.31 -7.85
CA ALA A 346 18.99 11.71 -8.12
C ALA A 346 18.55 12.15 -9.52
N PHE A 347 18.72 11.29 -10.52
CA PHE A 347 18.28 11.55 -11.90
C PHE A 347 16.76 11.65 -11.97
N VAL A 348 16.05 10.73 -11.34
CA VAL A 348 14.59 10.76 -11.23
C VAL A 348 14.11 12.02 -10.53
N ALA A 349 14.72 12.41 -9.43
CA ALA A 349 14.32 13.60 -8.68
C ALA A 349 14.39 14.86 -9.55
N ILE A 350 15.46 15.03 -10.31
CA ILE A 350 15.66 16.19 -11.18
C ILE A 350 14.69 16.14 -12.35
N THR A 351 14.66 15.03 -13.09
CA THR A 351 13.86 14.90 -14.31
C THR A 351 12.37 14.90 -14.03
N TYR A 352 11.92 14.24 -12.95
CA TYR A 352 10.52 14.24 -12.52
C TYR A 352 10.06 15.67 -12.15
N THR A 353 10.84 16.37 -11.35
CA THR A 353 10.53 17.73 -10.92
C THR A 353 10.48 18.70 -12.09
N LEU A 354 11.45 18.62 -13.03
CA LEU A 354 11.47 19.48 -14.22
C LEU A 354 10.31 19.17 -15.17
N LEU A 355 10.09 17.89 -15.51
CA LEU A 355 9.01 17.51 -16.42
C LEU A 355 7.63 17.88 -15.86
N PHE A 356 7.42 17.65 -14.54
CA PHE A 356 6.18 18.07 -13.87
C PHE A 356 5.99 19.59 -14.01
N GLY A 357 7.03 20.37 -13.73
CA GLY A 357 6.96 21.83 -13.85
C GLY A 357 6.69 22.31 -15.27
N VAL A 358 7.34 21.72 -16.28
CA VAL A 358 7.11 22.05 -17.69
C VAL A 358 5.67 21.75 -18.10
N MET A 359 5.13 20.60 -17.71
CA MET A 359 3.80 20.15 -18.12
C MET A 359 2.68 20.89 -17.41
N PHE A 360 2.86 21.25 -16.13
CA PHE A 360 1.82 21.86 -15.29
C PHE A 360 1.88 23.41 -15.25
N GLY A 361 2.99 24.02 -15.56
CA GLY A 361 3.37 25.42 -15.77
C GLY A 361 2.40 26.56 -15.39
N ASP A 362 1.96 26.66 -14.12
CA ASP A 362 1.14 27.75 -13.59
C ASP A 362 1.65 28.20 -12.21
N VAL A 363 1.85 29.51 -12.01
CA VAL A 363 2.42 30.07 -10.78
C VAL A 363 1.49 29.86 -9.58
N GLY A 364 0.21 30.19 -9.74
CA GLY A 364 -0.76 30.12 -8.63
C GLY A 364 -1.08 28.69 -8.22
N GLN A 365 -1.38 27.86 -9.19
CA GLN A 365 -1.69 26.45 -8.97
C GLN A 365 -0.46 25.69 -8.47
N GLY A 366 0.74 25.99 -9.00
CA GLY A 366 2.01 25.39 -8.55
C GLY A 366 2.32 25.71 -7.08
N LEU A 367 2.13 26.95 -6.65
CA LEU A 367 2.29 27.34 -5.24
C LEU A 367 1.28 26.62 -4.34
N LEU A 368 0.03 26.44 -4.78
CA LEU A 368 -0.96 25.67 -4.03
C LEU A 368 -0.57 24.19 -3.92
N VAL A 369 -0.07 23.57 -4.99
CA VAL A 369 0.44 22.18 -4.95
C VAL A 369 1.61 22.08 -3.96
N ALA A 370 2.54 23.03 -3.94
CA ALA A 370 3.64 23.06 -3.00
C ALA A 370 3.14 23.22 -1.55
N LEU A 371 2.14 24.07 -1.31
CA LEU A 371 1.52 24.28 0.00
C LEU A 371 0.81 23.00 0.49
N VAL A 372 0.01 22.38 -0.37
CA VAL A 372 -0.66 21.10 -0.06
C VAL A 372 0.37 20.02 0.26
N GLY A 373 1.43 19.91 -0.54
CA GLY A 373 2.54 18.99 -0.28
C GLY A 373 3.19 19.23 1.10
N TRP A 374 3.44 20.48 1.45
CA TRP A 374 3.99 20.85 2.75
C TRP A 374 3.04 20.50 3.90
N LEU A 375 1.74 20.74 3.72
CA LEU A 375 0.72 20.41 4.71
C LEU A 375 0.62 18.89 4.94
N MET A 376 0.61 18.12 3.85
CA MET A 376 0.60 16.65 3.91
C MET A 376 1.83 16.11 4.65
N TRP A 377 3.00 16.67 4.38
CA TRP A 377 4.23 16.28 5.09
C TRP A 377 4.17 16.63 6.57
N LYS A 378 3.74 17.86 6.91
CA LYS A 378 3.74 18.34 8.30
C LYS A 378 2.66 17.67 9.17
N CYS A 379 1.44 17.51 8.63
CA CYS A 379 0.29 16.98 9.39
C CYS A 379 0.24 15.44 9.40
N LYS A 380 0.49 14.80 8.26
CA LYS A 380 0.34 13.35 8.11
C LYS A 380 1.67 12.60 7.96
N LYS A 381 2.80 13.29 7.93
CA LYS A 381 4.15 12.72 7.73
C LYS A 381 4.27 11.85 6.47
N MET A 382 3.47 12.11 5.44
CA MET A 382 3.47 11.35 4.19
C MET A 382 4.64 11.79 3.31
N ASP A 383 5.46 10.84 2.84
CA ASP A 383 6.63 11.13 1.98
C ASP A 383 6.25 11.68 0.60
N ILE A 384 5.06 11.34 0.08
CA ILE A 384 4.50 11.93 -1.16
C ILE A 384 4.42 13.46 -1.06
N GLY A 385 4.06 14.01 0.10
CA GLY A 385 4.04 15.46 0.30
C GLY A 385 5.39 16.12 0.05
N ARG A 386 6.50 15.43 0.37
CA ARG A 386 7.87 15.91 0.12
C ARG A 386 8.23 15.96 -1.36
N ILE A 387 7.62 15.12 -2.19
CA ILE A 387 7.80 15.11 -3.65
C ILE A 387 7.02 16.27 -4.29
N LEU A 388 5.80 16.53 -3.79
CA LEU A 388 4.95 17.60 -4.32
C LEU A 388 5.53 19.02 -4.11
N ILE A 389 6.32 19.24 -3.06
CA ILE A 389 6.93 20.54 -2.79
C ILE A 389 7.84 20.99 -3.94
N PRO A 390 8.90 20.24 -4.33
CA PRO A 390 9.75 20.65 -5.44
C PRO A 390 9.01 20.68 -6.78
N CYS A 391 8.03 19.79 -6.99
CA CYS A 391 7.20 19.80 -8.19
C CYS A 391 6.37 21.09 -8.31
N GLY A 392 5.74 21.53 -7.23
CA GLY A 392 4.98 22.79 -7.22
C GLY A 392 5.86 24.02 -7.38
N ILE A 393 7.07 24.03 -6.81
CA ILE A 393 8.05 25.10 -7.01
C ILE A 393 8.51 25.15 -8.48
N SER A 394 8.80 23.99 -9.07
CA SER A 394 9.16 23.90 -10.50
C SER A 394 8.02 24.38 -11.41
N SER A 395 6.78 23.96 -11.11
CA SER A 395 5.59 24.44 -11.82
C SER A 395 5.45 25.97 -11.77
N SER A 396 5.66 26.55 -10.60
CA SER A 396 5.63 28.00 -10.43
C SER A 396 6.74 28.70 -11.24
N ALA A 397 7.93 28.11 -11.30
CA ALA A 397 9.04 28.65 -12.10
C ALA A 397 8.73 28.63 -13.60
N PHE A 398 8.18 27.51 -14.13
CA PHE A 398 7.74 27.45 -15.53
C PHE A 398 6.49 28.30 -15.80
N GLY A 399 5.59 28.41 -14.80
CA GLY A 399 4.46 29.34 -14.86
C GLY A 399 4.86 30.78 -15.06
N LEU A 400 5.99 31.22 -14.48
CA LEU A 400 6.59 32.53 -14.78
C LEU A 400 7.09 32.64 -16.23
N VAL A 401 7.51 31.54 -16.86
CA VAL A 401 7.93 31.56 -18.28
C VAL A 401 6.72 31.62 -19.21
N TYR A 402 5.63 30.91 -18.86
CA TYR A 402 4.39 30.91 -19.67
C TYR A 402 3.49 32.13 -19.39
N GLY A 403 3.72 32.85 -18.30
CA GLY A 403 2.93 33.99 -17.90
C GLY A 403 1.56 33.64 -17.31
N SER A 404 1.36 32.42 -16.81
CA SER A 404 0.08 31.97 -16.26
C SER A 404 0.05 32.05 -14.74
N VAL A 405 -1.01 32.65 -14.18
CA VAL A 405 -1.33 32.67 -12.76
C VAL A 405 -2.79 32.30 -12.58
N PHE A 406 -3.10 31.12 -12.07
CA PHE A 406 -4.47 30.58 -12.04
C PHE A 406 -5.18 30.63 -13.41
N GLY A 407 -4.42 30.43 -14.47
CA GLY A 407 -4.90 30.54 -15.85
C GLY A 407 -5.09 31.95 -16.39
N PHE A 408 -4.87 33.00 -15.59
CA PHE A 408 -4.88 34.39 -16.09
C PHE A 408 -3.56 34.70 -16.76
N GLU A 409 -3.60 34.96 -18.07
CA GLU A 409 -2.41 35.11 -18.91
C GLU A 409 -1.79 36.52 -18.91
N HIS A 410 -2.56 37.54 -18.50
CA HIS A 410 -2.12 38.95 -18.54
C HIS A 410 -1.81 39.56 -17.18
N LEU A 411 -1.93 38.77 -16.11
CA LEU A 411 -1.72 39.24 -14.73
C LEU A 411 -0.26 39.62 -14.44
N LEU A 412 0.68 38.99 -15.14
CA LEU A 412 2.12 39.18 -14.94
C LEU A 412 2.74 40.22 -15.91
N ASP A 413 2.00 40.77 -16.89
CA ASP A 413 2.50 41.73 -17.85
C ASP A 413 3.14 42.99 -17.22
N PRO A 414 2.57 43.59 -16.12
CA PRO A 414 3.22 44.70 -15.42
C PRO A 414 4.58 44.34 -14.82
N MET A 415 4.71 43.08 -14.33
CA MET A 415 5.95 42.58 -13.74
C MET A 415 7.03 42.40 -14.80
N TYR A 416 6.68 41.88 -15.99
CA TYR A 416 7.64 41.72 -17.10
C TYR A 416 8.18 43.06 -17.59
N LYS A 417 7.33 44.09 -17.65
CA LYS A 417 7.77 45.45 -18.00
C LYS A 417 8.78 46.01 -17.02
N VAL A 418 8.54 45.81 -15.70
CA VAL A 418 9.39 46.42 -14.66
C VAL A 418 10.71 45.66 -14.48
N LEU A 419 10.67 44.30 -14.50
CA LEU A 419 11.84 43.44 -14.19
C LEU A 419 12.69 43.12 -15.41
N PHE A 420 12.10 42.92 -16.59
CA PHE A 420 12.79 42.43 -17.78
C PHE A 420 12.71 43.37 -18.97
N GLY A 421 11.96 44.47 -18.87
CA GLY A 421 11.77 45.43 -20.01
C GLY A 421 11.01 44.83 -21.19
N LEU A 422 10.33 43.70 -21.00
CA LEU A 422 9.52 43.03 -22.02
C LEU A 422 8.10 43.59 -22.01
N ASN A 423 7.53 43.89 -23.19
CA ASN A 423 6.16 44.42 -23.28
C ASN A 423 5.08 43.33 -23.12
N GLU A 424 5.45 42.05 -23.35
CA GLU A 424 4.56 40.90 -23.33
C GLU A 424 5.26 39.69 -22.69
N LYS A 425 4.49 38.66 -22.33
CA LYS A 425 4.98 37.40 -21.78
C LYS A 425 6.00 36.73 -22.73
N PRO A 426 7.02 36.02 -22.20
CA PRO A 426 8.07 35.40 -23.02
C PRO A 426 7.54 34.34 -24.01
N ILE A 427 6.52 33.57 -23.65
CA ILE A 427 5.96 32.49 -24.46
C ILE A 427 4.43 32.58 -24.46
N GLU A 428 3.84 32.86 -25.61
CA GLU A 428 2.39 32.80 -25.79
C GLU A 428 1.98 31.37 -26.23
N VAL A 429 1.46 30.58 -25.29
CA VAL A 429 1.24 29.14 -25.48
C VAL A 429 0.24 28.85 -26.59
N MET A 430 -0.81 29.66 -26.75
CA MET A 430 -1.92 29.42 -27.69
C MET A 430 -1.67 29.88 -29.11
N ALA A 431 -0.60 30.64 -29.39
CA ALA A 431 -0.26 31.03 -30.76
C ALA A 431 0.22 29.78 -31.56
N SER A 432 -0.33 29.58 -32.76
CA SER A 432 -0.07 28.38 -33.58
C SER A 432 1.42 28.15 -33.89
N ALA A 433 2.16 29.23 -34.12
CA ALA A 433 3.61 29.18 -34.33
C ALA A 433 4.37 28.75 -33.06
N THR A 434 3.92 29.17 -31.87
CA THR A 434 4.51 28.84 -30.58
C THR A 434 4.15 27.45 -30.16
N ALA A 435 2.92 27.00 -30.42
CA ALA A 435 2.49 25.61 -30.15
C ALA A 435 3.41 24.59 -30.87
N THR A 436 3.72 24.85 -32.15
CA THR A 436 4.67 24.02 -32.91
C THR A 436 6.06 24.03 -32.27
N ARG A 437 6.55 25.19 -31.83
CA ARG A 437 7.85 25.30 -31.13
C ARG A 437 7.86 24.55 -29.81
N ILE A 438 6.78 24.62 -29.02
CA ILE A 438 6.64 23.88 -27.75
C ILE A 438 6.75 22.37 -28.01
N ILE A 439 6.04 21.85 -29.03
CA ILE A 439 6.07 20.45 -29.39
C ILE A 439 7.50 20.01 -29.81
N VAL A 440 8.16 20.81 -30.67
CA VAL A 440 9.55 20.53 -31.09
C VAL A 440 10.51 20.56 -29.91
N THR A 441 10.35 21.54 -29.01
CA THR A 441 11.18 21.66 -27.79
C THR A 441 10.95 20.45 -26.87
N ALA A 442 9.72 19.97 -26.71
CA ALA A 442 9.41 18.77 -25.92
C ALA A 442 10.12 17.53 -26.48
N VAL A 443 10.12 17.34 -27.81
CA VAL A 443 10.87 16.26 -28.46
C VAL A 443 12.39 16.42 -28.25
N ALA A 444 12.91 17.63 -28.32
CA ALA A 444 14.33 17.90 -28.07
C ALA A 444 14.72 17.61 -26.62
N ILE A 445 13.89 17.97 -25.65
CA ILE A 445 14.08 17.58 -24.23
C ILE A 445 14.09 16.05 -24.12
N GLY A 446 13.13 15.37 -24.75
CA GLY A 446 13.06 13.91 -24.77
C GLY A 446 14.31 13.26 -25.36
N PHE A 447 14.80 13.80 -26.47
CA PHE A 447 16.06 13.35 -27.09
C PHE A 447 17.23 13.43 -26.10
N VAL A 448 17.39 14.57 -25.44
CA VAL A 448 18.47 14.76 -24.44
C VAL A 448 18.33 13.77 -23.28
N LEU A 449 17.11 13.56 -22.76
CA LEU A 449 16.87 12.63 -21.67
C LEU A 449 17.15 11.16 -22.06
N ILE A 450 16.79 10.76 -23.27
CA ILE A 450 17.11 9.42 -23.79
C ILE A 450 18.64 9.26 -23.92
N VAL A 451 19.34 10.25 -24.48
CA VAL A 451 20.81 10.22 -24.59
C VAL A 451 21.46 10.10 -23.21
N VAL A 452 21.02 10.88 -22.23
CA VAL A 452 21.52 10.77 -20.84
C VAL A 452 21.23 9.38 -20.26
N SER A 453 20.05 8.82 -20.47
CA SER A 453 19.70 7.47 -20.02
C SER A 453 20.62 6.41 -20.67
N MET A 454 20.92 6.53 -21.96
CA MET A 454 21.89 5.63 -22.63
C MET A 454 23.30 5.78 -22.07
N LEU A 455 23.75 7.00 -21.77
CA LEU A 455 25.03 7.24 -21.12
C LEU A 455 25.08 6.60 -19.73
N LEU A 456 24.01 6.69 -18.94
CA LEU A 456 23.91 6.02 -17.65
C LEU A 456 24.00 4.49 -17.80
N ASN A 457 23.34 3.94 -18.82
CA ASN A 457 23.45 2.50 -19.13
C ASN A 457 24.90 2.09 -19.44
N ILE A 458 25.59 2.84 -20.30
CA ILE A 458 26.98 2.56 -20.67
C ILE A 458 27.85 2.54 -19.40
N VAL A 459 27.73 3.54 -18.52
CA VAL A 459 28.49 3.59 -17.28
C VAL A 459 28.13 2.43 -16.34
N SER A 460 26.84 2.08 -16.23
CA SER A 460 26.35 0.97 -15.41
C SER A 460 26.85 -0.38 -15.92
N ALA A 461 26.74 -0.64 -17.23
CA ALA A 461 27.19 -1.87 -17.87
C ALA A 461 28.72 -2.05 -17.78
N LEU A 462 29.50 -0.99 -17.99
CA LEU A 462 30.95 -1.04 -17.84
C LEU A 462 31.38 -1.35 -16.40
N ARG A 463 30.65 -0.82 -15.38
CA ARG A 463 30.90 -1.17 -13.97
C ARG A 463 30.63 -2.65 -13.67
N ARG A 464 29.60 -3.22 -14.28
CA ARG A 464 29.25 -4.64 -14.16
C ARG A 464 30.14 -5.55 -14.99
N ARG A 465 31.03 -4.98 -15.82
CA ARG A 465 31.88 -5.69 -16.80
C ARG A 465 31.05 -6.44 -17.85
N ASP A 466 29.85 -5.95 -18.12
CA ASP A 466 28.96 -6.46 -19.17
C ASP A 466 29.25 -5.69 -20.47
N PHE A 467 30.24 -6.18 -21.22
CA PHE A 467 30.65 -5.56 -22.48
C PHE A 467 29.63 -5.78 -23.61
N GLU A 468 28.81 -6.81 -23.50
CA GLU A 468 27.77 -7.09 -24.50
C GLU A 468 26.73 -5.98 -24.52
N THR A 469 26.09 -5.67 -23.39
CA THR A 469 25.09 -4.61 -23.29
C THR A 469 25.69 -3.20 -23.31
N GLY A 470 26.90 -3.02 -22.77
CA GLY A 470 27.55 -1.71 -22.69
C GLY A 470 28.12 -1.17 -23.98
N LEU A 471 28.74 -2.03 -24.82
CA LEU A 471 29.36 -1.63 -26.07
C LEU A 471 28.43 -1.85 -27.28
N PHE A 472 27.88 -3.06 -27.42
CA PHE A 472 27.17 -3.50 -28.61
C PHE A 472 25.64 -3.53 -28.44
N GLY A 473 25.13 -3.36 -27.21
CA GLY A 473 23.69 -3.34 -26.93
C GLY A 473 22.95 -2.16 -27.56
N ALA A 474 21.65 -2.28 -27.70
CA ALA A 474 20.75 -1.23 -28.17
C ALA A 474 20.86 0.06 -27.33
N SER A 475 21.00 -0.01 -26.02
CA SER A 475 21.23 1.15 -25.14
C SER A 475 22.72 1.39 -24.85
N GLY A 476 23.64 0.68 -25.52
CA GLY A 476 25.08 0.80 -25.41
C GLY A 476 25.66 1.87 -26.34
N ILE A 477 27.00 1.82 -26.51
CA ILE A 477 27.73 2.79 -27.36
C ILE A 477 27.24 2.71 -28.81
N ALA A 478 27.07 1.51 -29.38
CA ALA A 478 26.57 1.33 -30.74
C ALA A 478 25.17 1.95 -30.93
N GLY A 479 24.24 1.69 -29.98
CA GLY A 479 22.92 2.28 -30.00
C GLY A 479 22.92 3.80 -29.85
N LEU A 480 23.78 4.34 -28.96
CA LEU A 480 23.94 5.79 -28.78
C LEU A 480 24.42 6.48 -30.05
N VAL A 481 25.46 5.94 -30.72
CA VAL A 481 25.97 6.50 -31.98
C VAL A 481 24.91 6.44 -33.06
N PHE A 482 24.20 5.32 -33.20
CA PHE A 482 23.12 5.18 -34.15
C PHE A 482 22.01 6.22 -33.91
N TYR A 483 21.46 6.27 -32.69
CA TYR A 483 20.35 7.15 -32.33
C TYR A 483 20.67 8.62 -32.49
N THR A 484 21.84 9.05 -31.97
CA THR A 484 22.29 10.45 -32.07
C THR A 484 22.56 10.86 -33.51
N SER A 485 23.18 9.98 -34.33
CA SER A 485 23.46 10.26 -35.74
C SER A 485 22.19 10.32 -36.56
N LEU A 486 21.22 9.43 -36.31
CA LEU A 486 19.96 9.41 -37.03
C LEU A 486 19.18 10.72 -36.78
N VAL A 487 19.04 11.11 -35.48
CA VAL A 487 18.31 12.35 -35.11
C VAL A 487 19.05 13.58 -35.61
N ALA A 488 20.38 13.65 -35.43
CA ALA A 488 21.18 14.77 -35.92
C ALA A 488 21.10 14.91 -37.47
N GLY A 489 21.20 13.79 -38.18
CA GLY A 489 21.04 13.78 -39.64
C GLY A 489 19.67 14.30 -40.09
N LEU A 490 18.61 13.85 -39.41
CA LEU A 490 17.23 14.24 -39.73
C LEU A 490 16.96 15.73 -39.41
N VAL A 491 17.42 16.21 -38.25
CA VAL A 491 17.31 17.61 -37.83
C VAL A 491 18.10 18.52 -38.80
N CYS A 492 19.33 18.18 -39.15
CA CYS A 492 20.15 18.96 -40.07
C CYS A 492 19.48 19.03 -41.46
N GLN A 493 18.90 17.93 -41.94
CA GLN A 493 18.28 17.90 -43.25
C GLN A 493 16.92 18.64 -43.30
N LEU A 494 16.08 18.49 -42.29
CA LEU A 494 14.73 19.06 -42.26
C LEU A 494 14.71 20.51 -41.76
N VAL A 495 15.46 20.80 -40.67
CA VAL A 495 15.42 22.12 -40.01
C VAL A 495 16.49 23.06 -40.57
N LEU A 496 17.73 22.59 -40.66
CA LEU A 496 18.87 23.41 -41.11
C LEU A 496 19.04 23.40 -42.65
N LYS A 497 18.34 22.51 -43.38
CA LYS A 497 18.43 22.30 -44.82
C LYS A 497 19.86 21.99 -45.31
N ILE A 498 20.71 21.47 -44.46
CA ILE A 498 22.08 21.04 -44.75
C ILE A 498 22.05 19.55 -45.15
N ARG A 499 22.61 19.18 -46.29
CA ARG A 499 22.73 17.78 -46.72
C ARG A 499 23.84 17.07 -45.97
N LEU A 500 23.58 16.69 -44.70
CA LEU A 500 24.52 15.94 -43.86
C LEU A 500 24.52 14.43 -44.17
N MET A 501 23.38 13.89 -44.65
CA MET A 501 23.25 12.47 -45.00
C MET A 501 23.97 12.13 -46.30
N THR A 502 25.29 12.19 -46.30
CA THR A 502 26.15 11.70 -47.38
C THR A 502 26.38 10.19 -47.26
N LEU A 503 26.76 9.54 -48.39
CA LEU A 503 27.00 8.09 -48.39
C LEU A 503 27.98 7.64 -47.27
N PRO A 504 29.15 8.28 -47.04
CA PRO A 504 30.06 7.91 -45.96
C PRO A 504 29.44 8.12 -44.55
N TYR A 505 28.62 9.16 -44.35
CA TYR A 505 27.91 9.37 -43.10
C TYR A 505 26.95 8.21 -42.78
N VAL A 506 26.13 7.84 -43.78
CA VAL A 506 25.18 6.73 -43.63
C VAL A 506 25.88 5.39 -43.37
N LEU A 507 26.96 5.10 -44.13
CA LEU A 507 27.69 3.84 -43.92
C LEU A 507 28.38 3.78 -42.55
N LEU A 508 29.03 4.84 -42.09
CA LEU A 508 29.84 4.80 -40.87
C LEU A 508 29.01 5.01 -39.61
N LEU A 509 27.97 5.87 -39.63
CA LEU A 509 27.26 6.30 -38.44
C LEU A 509 25.83 5.71 -38.33
N ILE A 510 25.32 5.08 -39.38
CA ILE A 510 24.03 4.40 -39.35
C ILE A 510 24.23 2.90 -39.57
N VAL A 511 24.80 2.46 -40.70
CA VAL A 511 24.88 1.03 -41.06
C VAL A 511 25.85 0.27 -40.13
N LEU A 512 27.03 0.83 -39.83
CA LEU A 512 28.02 0.17 -38.98
C LEU A 512 27.49 -0.05 -37.56
N PRO A 513 26.88 0.93 -36.84
CA PRO A 513 26.29 0.67 -35.54
C PRO A 513 25.13 -0.34 -35.56
N VAL A 514 24.30 -0.33 -36.60
CA VAL A 514 23.24 -1.33 -36.79
C VAL A 514 23.83 -2.73 -36.92
N LEU A 515 24.92 -2.88 -37.67
CA LEU A 515 25.63 -4.17 -37.80
C LEU A 515 26.25 -4.61 -36.47
N LEU A 516 26.81 -3.67 -35.68
CA LEU A 516 27.35 -3.95 -34.35
C LEU A 516 26.26 -4.41 -33.38
N ILE A 517 25.06 -3.80 -33.42
CA ILE A 517 23.90 -4.22 -32.61
C ILE A 517 23.43 -5.62 -33.05
N PHE A 518 23.37 -5.88 -34.35
CA PHE A 518 22.98 -7.18 -34.88
C PHE A 518 23.95 -8.30 -34.44
N LEU A 519 25.24 -8.01 -34.37
CA LEU A 519 26.27 -8.96 -33.95
C LEU A 519 26.65 -8.83 -32.46
N ARG A 520 25.78 -8.27 -31.62
CA ARG A 520 26.09 -7.98 -30.20
C ARG A 520 26.54 -9.20 -29.41
N GLU A 521 25.83 -10.35 -29.57
CA GLU A 521 26.08 -11.57 -28.83
C GLU A 521 27.46 -12.19 -29.14
N PRO A 522 27.82 -12.46 -30.41
CA PRO A 522 29.15 -12.99 -30.75
C PRO A 522 30.28 -12.01 -30.43
N LEU A 523 30.07 -10.71 -30.65
CA LEU A 523 31.07 -9.69 -30.32
C LEU A 523 31.28 -9.54 -28.81
N GLY A 524 30.17 -9.58 -28.02
CA GLY A 524 30.21 -9.52 -26.56
C GLY A 524 30.94 -10.71 -25.96
N LYS A 525 30.70 -11.94 -26.46
CA LYS A 525 31.39 -13.15 -26.06
C LYS A 525 32.89 -13.10 -26.43
N LEU A 526 33.20 -12.58 -27.61
CA LEU A 526 34.58 -12.42 -28.09
C LEU A 526 35.38 -11.47 -27.19
N VAL A 527 34.84 -10.29 -26.87
CA VAL A 527 35.46 -9.29 -26.00
C VAL A 527 35.60 -9.81 -24.55
N SER A 528 34.64 -10.62 -24.10
CA SER A 528 34.70 -11.27 -22.77
C SER A 528 35.64 -12.46 -22.69
N GLY A 529 36.28 -12.85 -23.80
CA GLY A 529 37.25 -13.95 -23.85
C GLY A 529 36.66 -15.35 -23.73
N LYS A 530 35.38 -15.54 -23.98
CA LYS A 530 34.71 -16.85 -23.99
C LYS A 530 35.03 -17.59 -25.28
N LYS A 531 35.29 -18.92 -25.20
CA LYS A 531 35.65 -19.74 -26.36
C LYS A 531 34.46 -20.04 -27.28
N ASP A 532 33.26 -20.04 -26.76
CA ASP A 532 32.03 -20.40 -27.50
C ASP A 532 31.30 -19.14 -28.02
N TRP A 533 31.99 -18.41 -28.93
CA TRP A 533 31.47 -17.16 -29.50
C TRP A 533 30.59 -17.35 -30.74
N LEU A 534 30.65 -18.53 -31.38
CA LEU A 534 29.79 -18.86 -32.55
C LEU A 534 28.44 -19.42 -32.09
N PRO A 535 27.33 -18.98 -32.71
CA PRO A 535 26.01 -19.52 -32.42
C PRO A 535 25.89 -20.96 -32.93
N GLU A 536 25.14 -21.82 -32.23
CA GLU A 536 24.91 -23.22 -32.58
C GLU A 536 24.14 -23.37 -33.89
N SER A 537 23.18 -22.47 -34.16
CA SER A 537 22.38 -22.40 -35.40
C SER A 537 22.45 -21.01 -36.01
N ILE A 538 23.02 -20.88 -37.20
CA ILE A 538 23.14 -19.59 -37.89
C ILE A 538 21.75 -19.09 -38.33
N GLY A 539 20.84 -19.99 -38.72
CA GLY A 539 19.49 -19.60 -39.15
C GLY A 539 18.66 -18.98 -38.03
N ASP A 540 18.65 -19.63 -36.86
CA ASP A 540 17.91 -19.14 -35.70
C ASP A 540 18.50 -17.83 -35.19
N PHE A 541 19.85 -17.72 -35.18
CA PHE A 541 20.54 -16.50 -34.80
C PHE A 541 20.16 -15.30 -35.68
N VAL A 542 20.17 -15.48 -37.01
CA VAL A 542 19.81 -14.42 -37.96
C VAL A 542 18.35 -13.99 -37.77
N LEU A 543 17.45 -14.97 -37.64
CA LEU A 543 16.03 -14.70 -37.49
C LEU A 543 15.73 -13.96 -36.17
N GLN A 544 16.29 -14.44 -35.07
CA GLN A 544 16.11 -13.82 -33.74
C GLN A 544 16.66 -12.40 -33.71
N ASN A 545 17.91 -12.20 -34.16
CA ASN A 545 18.53 -10.87 -34.12
C ASN A 545 17.88 -9.89 -35.10
N PHE A 546 17.29 -10.37 -36.21
CA PHE A 546 16.53 -9.52 -37.11
C PHE A 546 15.27 -8.97 -36.44
N PHE A 547 14.49 -9.80 -35.75
CA PHE A 547 13.30 -9.33 -35.04
C PHE A 547 13.67 -8.42 -33.88
N GLU A 548 14.74 -8.73 -33.15
CA GLU A 548 15.19 -7.89 -32.06
C GLU A 548 15.70 -6.53 -32.53
N LEU A 549 16.39 -6.48 -33.66
CA LEU A 549 16.80 -5.22 -34.29
C LEU A 549 15.55 -4.41 -34.72
N PHE A 550 14.57 -5.06 -35.33
CA PHE A 550 13.32 -4.41 -35.73
C PHE A 550 12.58 -3.82 -34.52
N GLU A 551 12.43 -4.60 -33.45
CA GLU A 551 11.86 -4.15 -32.18
C GLU A 551 12.63 -2.95 -31.60
N THR A 552 13.95 -3.00 -31.62
CA THR A 552 14.82 -1.90 -31.18
C THR A 552 14.56 -0.62 -31.96
N MET A 553 14.44 -0.70 -33.29
CA MET A 553 14.15 0.47 -34.14
C MET A 553 12.76 1.05 -33.83
N LEU A 554 11.76 0.20 -33.67
CA LEU A 554 10.41 0.63 -33.26
C LEU A 554 10.42 1.27 -31.88
N SER A 555 11.17 0.71 -30.94
CA SER A 555 11.32 1.25 -29.58
C SER A 555 11.94 2.64 -29.58
N TYR A 556 12.96 2.90 -30.39
CA TYR A 556 13.53 4.26 -30.50
C TYR A 556 12.53 5.28 -31.02
N LEU A 557 11.79 4.92 -32.07
CA LEU A 557 10.76 5.78 -32.63
C LEU A 557 9.64 6.04 -31.61
N SER A 558 9.09 5.00 -31.03
CA SER A 558 7.99 5.08 -30.06
C SER A 558 8.37 5.90 -28.84
N ASN A 559 9.56 5.68 -28.26
CA ASN A 559 10.01 6.41 -27.08
C ASN A 559 10.25 7.88 -27.38
N THR A 560 10.78 8.21 -28.56
CA THR A 560 10.95 9.62 -28.99
C THR A 560 9.60 10.30 -29.16
N MET A 561 8.63 9.61 -29.79
CA MET A 561 7.27 10.14 -29.97
C MET A 561 6.51 10.30 -28.64
N SER A 562 6.81 9.48 -27.63
CA SER A 562 6.18 9.57 -26.30
C SER A 562 6.43 10.93 -25.62
N PHE A 563 7.55 11.60 -25.92
CA PHE A 563 7.85 12.94 -25.38
C PHE A 563 6.99 14.07 -25.98
N LEU A 564 6.30 13.84 -27.10
CA LEU A 564 5.27 14.78 -27.60
C LEU A 564 4.22 15.10 -26.54
N ARG A 565 3.96 14.16 -25.63
CA ARG A 565 3.04 14.32 -24.52
C ARG A 565 3.41 15.50 -23.62
N VAL A 566 4.70 15.75 -23.40
CA VAL A 566 5.16 16.90 -22.59
C VAL A 566 4.63 18.20 -23.19
N GLY A 567 4.81 18.39 -24.48
CA GLY A 567 4.28 19.58 -25.19
C GLY A 567 2.76 19.61 -25.25
N ALA A 568 2.12 18.43 -25.43
CA ALA A 568 0.67 18.33 -25.46
C ALA A 568 0.03 18.77 -24.13
N PHE A 569 0.58 18.38 -22.98
CA PHE A 569 0.03 18.78 -21.67
C PHE A 569 0.17 20.27 -21.39
N VAL A 570 1.23 20.93 -21.87
CA VAL A 570 1.34 22.40 -21.81
C VAL A 570 0.17 23.07 -22.56
N LEU A 571 -0.19 22.54 -23.73
CA LEU A 571 -1.33 23.05 -24.52
C LEU A 571 -2.68 22.72 -23.87
N VAL A 572 -2.80 21.52 -23.28
CA VAL A 572 -4.03 21.09 -22.60
C VAL A 572 -4.32 21.98 -21.39
N HIS A 573 -3.30 22.35 -20.61
CA HIS A 573 -3.45 23.28 -19.48
C HIS A 573 -4.07 24.62 -19.94
N ALA A 574 -3.47 25.25 -20.92
CA ALA A 574 -3.98 26.52 -21.47
C ALA A 574 -5.40 26.36 -22.03
N GLY A 575 -5.69 25.26 -22.75
CA GLY A 575 -7.01 24.95 -23.28
C GLY A 575 -8.08 24.73 -22.22
N MET A 576 -7.76 24.01 -21.14
CA MET A 576 -8.70 23.78 -20.02
C MET A 576 -9.03 25.07 -19.29
N MET A 577 -8.03 25.93 -19.05
CA MET A 577 -8.27 27.22 -18.42
C MET A 577 -9.11 28.15 -19.31
N MET A 578 -8.87 28.14 -20.63
CA MET A 578 -9.73 28.87 -21.59
C MET A 578 -11.18 28.37 -21.52
N ALA A 579 -11.42 27.06 -21.43
CA ALA A 579 -12.75 26.51 -21.32
C ALA A 579 -13.45 26.93 -20.00
N VAL A 580 -12.72 26.95 -18.87
CA VAL A 580 -13.23 27.46 -17.59
C VAL A 580 -13.66 28.91 -17.68
N PHE A 581 -12.83 29.78 -18.29
CA PHE A 581 -13.17 31.20 -18.47
C PHE A 581 -14.32 31.41 -19.46
N ALA A 582 -14.38 30.62 -20.53
CA ALA A 582 -15.51 30.67 -21.46
C ALA A 582 -16.83 30.32 -20.78
N LEU A 583 -16.82 29.27 -19.94
CA LEU A 583 -17.99 28.88 -19.15
C LEU A 583 -18.35 29.97 -18.11
N ALA A 584 -17.36 30.54 -17.43
CA ALA A 584 -17.58 31.57 -16.42
C ALA A 584 -18.24 32.84 -17.02
N ASN A 585 -17.89 33.21 -18.26
CA ASN A 585 -18.46 34.37 -18.93
C ASN A 585 -19.96 34.24 -19.25
N ILE A 586 -20.54 33.04 -19.21
CA ILE A 586 -21.99 32.82 -19.40
C ILE A 586 -22.79 33.31 -18.20
N PHE A 587 -22.19 33.31 -17.00
CA PHE A 587 -22.85 33.67 -15.77
C PHE A 587 -22.58 35.13 -15.39
N GLY A 588 -23.50 35.74 -14.62
CA GLY A 588 -23.31 37.09 -14.09
C GLY A 588 -22.12 37.16 -13.11
N THR A 589 -21.77 38.37 -12.65
CA THR A 589 -20.54 38.66 -11.89
C THR A 589 -20.29 37.70 -10.70
N PHE A 590 -21.33 37.35 -9.95
CA PHE A 590 -21.22 36.39 -8.83
C PHE A 590 -20.97 34.97 -9.37
N GLY A 591 -21.73 34.54 -10.38
CA GLY A 591 -21.55 33.24 -11.03
C GLY A 591 -20.17 33.09 -11.68
N TYR A 592 -19.64 34.14 -12.28
CA TYR A 592 -18.28 34.20 -12.83
C TYR A 592 -17.22 33.83 -11.75
N THR A 593 -17.27 34.52 -10.60
CA THR A 593 -16.28 34.28 -9.52
C THR A 593 -16.37 32.84 -8.99
N VAL A 594 -17.59 32.33 -8.76
CA VAL A 594 -17.80 30.95 -8.28
C VAL A 594 -17.30 29.93 -9.30
N THR A 595 -17.62 30.11 -10.59
CA THR A 595 -17.19 29.22 -11.67
C THR A 595 -15.68 29.21 -11.83
N VAL A 596 -15.01 30.37 -11.75
CA VAL A 596 -13.55 30.45 -11.82
C VAL A 596 -12.89 29.75 -10.64
N ILE A 597 -13.37 29.94 -9.41
CA ILE A 597 -12.79 29.29 -8.21
C ILE A 597 -12.98 27.77 -8.28
N LEU A 598 -14.20 27.30 -8.53
CA LEU A 598 -14.49 25.86 -8.62
C LEU A 598 -13.79 25.21 -9.82
N GLY A 599 -13.79 25.89 -10.98
CA GLY A 599 -13.13 25.42 -12.19
C GLY A 599 -11.61 25.31 -12.00
N ASN A 600 -10.96 26.33 -11.44
CA ASN A 600 -9.52 26.26 -11.09
C ASN A 600 -9.23 25.13 -10.11
N GLY A 601 -10.06 24.96 -9.07
CA GLY A 601 -9.88 23.87 -8.11
C GLY A 601 -9.98 22.49 -8.77
N LEU A 602 -10.99 22.29 -9.63
CA LEU A 602 -11.20 21.04 -10.35
C LEU A 602 -10.04 20.77 -11.33
N VAL A 603 -9.69 21.75 -12.17
CA VAL A 603 -8.60 21.64 -13.15
C VAL A 603 -7.29 21.34 -12.44
N MET A 604 -6.96 22.07 -11.37
CA MET A 604 -5.73 21.86 -10.60
C MET A 604 -5.60 20.43 -10.07
N VAL A 605 -6.66 19.87 -9.46
CA VAL A 605 -6.61 18.52 -8.91
C VAL A 605 -6.52 17.46 -10.00
N MET A 606 -7.35 17.58 -11.04
CA MET A 606 -7.36 16.64 -12.17
C MET A 606 -6.04 16.65 -12.92
N GLU A 607 -5.54 17.84 -13.22
CA GLU A 607 -4.33 18.00 -14.01
C GLU A 607 -3.08 17.64 -13.23
N ALA A 608 -2.96 18.04 -11.97
CA ALA A 608 -1.84 17.64 -11.12
C ALA A 608 -1.70 16.11 -11.03
N LEU A 609 -2.84 15.41 -10.89
CA LEU A 609 -2.86 13.95 -10.88
C LEU A 609 -2.46 13.36 -12.24
N LEU A 610 -3.04 13.85 -13.33
CA LEU A 610 -2.75 13.37 -14.68
C LEU A 610 -1.29 13.62 -15.05
N VAL A 611 -0.76 14.81 -14.78
CA VAL A 611 0.65 15.15 -15.03
C VAL A 611 1.58 14.28 -14.21
N ALA A 612 1.28 14.06 -12.90
CA ALA A 612 2.08 13.18 -12.06
C ALA A 612 2.18 11.76 -12.63
N ILE A 613 1.05 11.19 -13.10
CA ILE A 613 1.00 9.87 -13.72
C ILE A 613 1.78 9.85 -15.04
N GLN A 614 1.62 10.88 -15.87
CA GLN A 614 2.27 10.94 -17.19
C GLN A 614 3.79 11.10 -17.07
N VAL A 615 4.26 11.92 -16.12
CA VAL A 615 5.70 12.04 -15.83
C VAL A 615 6.25 10.73 -15.29
N MET A 616 5.53 10.04 -14.38
CA MET A 616 5.93 8.73 -13.89
C MET A 616 6.05 7.71 -15.03
N ARG A 617 5.09 7.71 -15.94
CA ARG A 617 5.12 6.84 -17.12
C ARG A 617 6.36 7.12 -17.99
N LEU A 618 6.69 8.38 -18.25
CA LEU A 618 7.90 8.75 -18.99
C LEU A 618 9.17 8.26 -18.28
N GLN A 619 9.21 8.31 -16.94
CA GLN A 619 10.34 7.79 -16.17
C GLN A 619 10.50 6.28 -16.33
N PHE A 620 9.42 5.54 -16.17
CA PHE A 620 9.47 4.06 -16.10
C PHE A 620 9.61 3.41 -17.48
N TYR A 621 8.89 3.89 -18.49
CA TYR A 621 8.86 3.21 -19.79
C TYR A 621 9.90 3.75 -20.76
N GLU A 622 10.15 5.06 -20.81
CA GLU A 622 11.06 5.67 -21.78
C GLU A 622 12.50 5.79 -21.26
N MET A 623 12.68 5.99 -19.94
CA MET A 623 14.01 6.17 -19.36
C MET A 623 14.53 4.92 -18.66
N PHE A 624 13.81 4.35 -17.67
CA PHE A 624 14.30 3.18 -16.93
C PHE A 624 14.51 1.96 -17.82
N SER A 625 13.62 1.70 -18.77
CA SER A 625 13.79 0.62 -19.75
C SER A 625 15.14 0.63 -20.49
N ARG A 626 15.87 1.76 -20.46
CA ARG A 626 17.15 1.90 -21.14
C ARG A 626 18.37 1.54 -20.29
N TYR A 627 18.31 1.79 -18.99
CA TYR A 627 19.51 1.67 -18.15
C TYR A 627 19.29 0.99 -16.81
N TYR A 628 18.06 0.67 -16.44
CA TYR A 628 17.71 0.21 -15.11
C TYR A 628 17.06 -1.16 -15.14
N ILE A 629 17.56 -2.10 -14.34
CA ILE A 629 17.05 -3.48 -14.26
C ILE A 629 15.98 -3.55 -13.16
N GLY A 630 16.28 -3.03 -11.96
CA GLY A 630 15.31 -2.94 -10.87
C GLY A 630 15.01 -4.25 -10.14
N GLU A 631 15.91 -5.24 -10.20
CA GLU A 631 15.76 -6.55 -9.55
C GLU A 631 16.52 -6.65 -8.21
N GLY A 632 16.86 -5.52 -7.61
CA GLY A 632 17.59 -5.48 -6.35
C GLY A 632 16.71 -5.90 -5.17
N ARG A 633 17.30 -6.64 -4.21
CA ARG A 633 16.68 -7.05 -2.96
C ARG A 633 16.87 -5.97 -1.88
N SER A 634 15.81 -5.60 -1.17
CA SER A 634 15.89 -4.62 -0.07
C SER A 634 16.75 -5.13 1.10
N PHE A 635 17.53 -4.24 1.69
CA PHE A 635 18.20 -4.50 2.95
C PHE A 635 17.24 -4.20 4.10
N GLU A 636 16.73 -5.26 4.74
CA GLU A 636 15.80 -5.23 5.86
C GLU A 636 16.40 -5.94 7.07
N PRO A 637 17.25 -5.25 7.83
CA PRO A 637 17.82 -5.83 9.03
C PRO A 637 16.74 -6.08 10.07
N VAL A 638 16.89 -7.16 10.82
CA VAL A 638 16.00 -7.45 11.95
C VAL A 638 16.18 -6.35 12.98
N LYS A 639 15.16 -5.49 13.13
CA LYS A 639 15.13 -4.41 14.13
C LYS A 639 14.20 -4.80 15.25
N LEU A 640 14.71 -4.74 16.44
CA LEU A 640 13.88 -4.79 17.63
C LEU A 640 13.28 -3.39 17.83
N SER A 641 11.98 -3.26 17.63
CA SER A 641 11.24 -1.99 17.74
C SER A 641 11.18 -1.51 19.20
#